data_65dc4132a0944fde3ba206cd0e0f6347
#
_entry.id   65dc4132a0944fde3ba206cd0e0f6347
#
_cell.length_a   1.000
_cell.length_b   1.000
_cell.length_c   1.000
_cell.angle_alpha   90.00
_cell.angle_beta   90.00
_cell.angle_gamma   90.00
#
_symmetry.space_group_name_H-M   'P 1'
#
loop_
_entity.id
_entity.type
_entity.pdbx_description
1 polymer ?
#
loop_
_entity_poly.entity_id
_entity_poly.type
_entity_poly.pdbx_seq_one_letter_code
_entity_poly.pdbx_strand_id
1 'polypeptide(L)'
;QATLNTLTSLSKGLLRDTDYIFYEIGQVTRQTKRPLPKDLIQVKHLILKKQNIAPRRNDVASPGSFPQSDDEKKELFKKNLRFRRGQVSLINRLHDFVYSDSDNSLVVEAPNGSGKTFSYLMAYAYELYSGRKLVVATPTKVLQEQILRQEIPQLLRVTCLDLDAQIVKSSSHYLDLDGFYNSLYQTDNPIQQTLILQMGILIWLTETETGDLDELQLTNYQAPLFAAIEHPGDARIGTAFAEYDFWNLARNRQEQADILITNHAYLANHYMDSIWGQNPFLVVDEAHRFVENVASSRNDSLQFESFWGMCSHLRNLLFYAEDSAKARFGNNLEFKLILDKLEKDTNDLIHSINKIQQALYDNRKFATSWEEKRQNAISLGFQGQDLFNNIKHFKHLLNLMQDNIEIVRQETNQLLFLLYHQQKNLLTSDDVLIRDLQEEIDQLDYYSEQNYLLLDQLSDPKKLDHEGFVLEISNEDDPLSTNLTWLTLDPEEEVKQLYHYFDKKLFISATLAEQDDFSYTIKNLYLDPKKTLTYRAKPSFKVEKHLKVYALSDNNAPEDPNSPEYETFISNLLTQIKDYKHVLVLFTNLDVIRDVFSRLSENSNALKDYEILAQGLTGSNEKIAKRFGIAEKAILLGANSFWEGIDFKHNGVDLAIVTRLPFESPDQPEVKLRTECLKKQVGTDKIFEVDTLPRAILRFRQGCGRLIRNERDHGVFVVLDQRVWNKSYGEQFLSGLPVSAKKVSKQQLLNILRNSKQNE
;
A
#
# COMPACT_ATOMS: atom_id res chain seq x y z
N GLN A 1 -9.22 -5.81 -37.05
CA GLN A 1 -8.62 -4.92 -38.03
C GLN A 1 -8.42 -3.49 -37.47
N ALA A 2 -9.40 -2.95 -36.68
CA ALA A 2 -9.26 -1.64 -36.03
C ALA A 2 -8.05 -1.62 -35.10
N THR A 3 -7.97 -2.53 -34.14
CA THR A 3 -6.83 -2.66 -33.22
C THR A 3 -5.51 -2.82 -33.95
N LEU A 4 -5.48 -3.67 -35.00
CA LEU A 4 -4.26 -3.87 -35.78
C LEU A 4 -3.81 -2.63 -36.54
N ASN A 5 -4.75 -1.85 -37.10
CA ASN A 5 -4.43 -0.59 -37.77
C ASN A 5 -3.83 0.43 -36.79
N THR A 6 -4.37 0.51 -35.57
CA THR A 6 -3.84 1.38 -34.49
C THR A 6 -2.46 0.89 -34.04
N LEU A 7 -2.28 -0.42 -33.83
CA LEU A 7 -0.97 -1.01 -33.50
C LEU A 7 0.08 -0.72 -34.57
N THR A 8 -0.28 -0.87 -35.87
CA THR A 8 0.61 -0.57 -36.99
C THR A 8 0.96 0.92 -37.04
N SER A 9 0.01 1.80 -36.68
CA SER A 9 0.28 3.25 -36.63
C SER A 9 1.25 3.59 -35.50
N LEU A 10 1.04 3.03 -34.29
CA LEU A 10 1.92 3.25 -33.14
C LEU A 10 3.32 2.67 -33.37
N SER A 11 3.42 1.50 -34.02
CA SER A 11 4.70 0.84 -34.26
C SER A 11 5.65 1.65 -35.16
N LYS A 12 5.15 2.60 -35.94
CA LYS A 12 5.99 3.50 -36.76
C LYS A 12 6.92 4.38 -35.92
N GLY A 13 6.57 4.66 -34.68
CA GLY A 13 7.41 5.38 -33.72
C GLY A 13 8.46 4.52 -33.03
N LEU A 14 8.44 3.19 -33.24
CA LEU A 14 9.38 2.24 -32.65
C LEU A 14 10.60 2.00 -33.57
N LEU A 15 11.53 1.16 -33.12
CA LEU A 15 12.67 0.72 -33.91
C LEU A 15 12.22 0.00 -35.19
N ARG A 16 12.96 0.18 -36.29
CA ARG A 16 12.59 -0.24 -37.65
C ARG A 16 12.14 -1.70 -37.78
N ASP A 17 12.70 -2.60 -37.00
CA ASP A 17 12.38 -4.05 -37.11
C ASP A 17 10.99 -4.40 -36.55
N THR A 18 10.48 -3.64 -35.60
CA THR A 18 9.14 -3.86 -35.02
C THR A 18 8.01 -3.40 -35.95
N ASP A 19 8.23 -2.34 -36.72
CA ASP A 19 7.26 -1.81 -37.68
C ASP A 19 6.96 -2.83 -38.79
N TYR A 20 7.96 -3.56 -39.25
CA TYR A 20 7.83 -4.59 -40.27
C TYR A 20 6.91 -5.76 -39.81
N ILE A 21 7.07 -6.22 -38.58
CA ILE A 21 6.25 -7.33 -38.05
C ILE A 21 4.76 -6.98 -38.05
N PHE A 22 4.39 -5.80 -37.55
CA PHE A 22 2.98 -5.39 -37.54
C PHE A 22 2.43 -5.11 -38.94
N TYR A 23 3.24 -4.62 -39.84
CA TYR A 23 2.88 -4.44 -41.25
C TYR A 23 2.55 -5.78 -41.91
N GLU A 24 3.39 -6.81 -41.75
CA GLU A 24 3.18 -8.14 -42.33
C GLU A 24 1.92 -8.81 -41.74
N ILE A 25 1.72 -8.75 -40.43
CA ILE A 25 0.50 -9.25 -39.77
C ILE A 25 -0.73 -8.54 -40.35
N GLY A 26 -0.64 -7.23 -40.60
CA GLY A 26 -1.69 -6.43 -41.23
C GLY A 26 -2.04 -6.89 -42.66
N GLN A 27 -1.03 -7.28 -43.44
CA GLN A 27 -1.25 -7.79 -44.81
C GLN A 27 -1.96 -9.15 -44.80
N VAL A 28 -1.54 -10.06 -43.92
CA VAL A 28 -2.16 -11.39 -43.78
C VAL A 28 -3.61 -11.27 -43.32
N THR A 29 -3.92 -10.39 -42.38
CA THR A 29 -5.28 -10.25 -41.82
C THR A 29 -6.22 -9.51 -42.76
N ARG A 30 -5.74 -8.62 -43.65
CA ARG A 30 -6.57 -7.99 -44.69
C ARG A 30 -7.17 -8.98 -45.69
N GLN A 31 -6.52 -10.13 -45.91
CA GLN A 31 -7.00 -11.20 -46.79
C GLN A 31 -8.10 -12.06 -46.20
N THR A 32 -8.25 -12.06 -44.89
CA THR A 32 -9.24 -12.87 -44.15
C THR A 32 -10.28 -11.98 -43.48
N LYS A 33 -11.41 -11.68 -44.18
CA LYS A 33 -12.57 -11.03 -43.58
C LYS A 33 -13.27 -11.97 -42.61
N ARG A 34 -12.76 -12.08 -41.37
CA ARG A 34 -13.45 -12.82 -40.30
C ARG A 34 -14.35 -11.84 -39.53
N PRO A 35 -15.56 -12.25 -39.16
CA PRO A 35 -16.41 -11.47 -38.27
C PRO A 35 -15.72 -11.30 -36.92
N LEU A 36 -16.05 -10.22 -36.22
CA LEU A 36 -15.59 -10.00 -34.85
C LEU A 36 -16.06 -11.17 -33.96
N PRO A 37 -15.23 -11.78 -33.11
CA PRO A 37 -15.64 -12.77 -32.14
C PRO A 37 -16.85 -12.29 -31.31
N LYS A 38 -17.74 -13.22 -30.95
CA LYS A 38 -19.01 -12.88 -30.27
C LYS A 38 -18.82 -12.21 -28.90
N ASP A 39 -17.69 -12.50 -28.25
CA ASP A 39 -17.26 -11.98 -26.95
C ASP A 39 -16.57 -10.62 -27.02
N LEU A 40 -16.37 -10.09 -28.24
CA LEU A 40 -15.76 -8.76 -28.44
C LEU A 40 -16.78 -7.77 -29.02
N ILE A 41 -16.53 -6.50 -28.74
CA ILE A 41 -17.30 -5.37 -29.30
C ILE A 41 -16.35 -4.28 -29.78
N GLN A 42 -16.72 -3.62 -30.85
CA GLN A 42 -16.01 -2.45 -31.35
C GLN A 42 -16.73 -1.17 -30.93
N VAL A 43 -16.02 -0.29 -30.24
CA VAL A 43 -16.48 1.06 -29.86
C VAL A 43 -15.47 2.06 -30.43
N LYS A 44 -15.90 2.91 -31.35
CA LYS A 44 -14.99 3.73 -32.18
C LYS A 44 -13.88 2.86 -32.81
N HIS A 45 -12.62 3.10 -32.47
CA HIS A 45 -11.46 2.33 -32.97
C HIS A 45 -10.91 1.30 -31.95
N LEU A 46 -11.52 1.21 -30.76
CA LEU A 46 -11.13 0.23 -29.75
C LEU A 46 -11.95 -1.06 -29.89
N ILE A 47 -11.32 -2.18 -29.65
CA ILE A 47 -11.97 -3.48 -29.50
C ILE A 47 -11.92 -3.85 -28.02
N LEU A 48 -13.08 -4.04 -27.42
CA LEU A 48 -13.25 -4.34 -26.02
C LEU A 48 -13.83 -5.73 -25.85
N LYS A 49 -13.43 -6.43 -24.79
CA LYS A 49 -14.11 -7.65 -24.35
C LYS A 49 -15.49 -7.27 -23.80
N LYS A 50 -16.52 -8.00 -24.24
CA LYS A 50 -17.87 -7.79 -23.71
C LYS A 50 -17.91 -8.19 -22.25
N GLN A 51 -18.46 -7.31 -21.43
CA GLN A 51 -18.67 -7.58 -20.03
C GLN A 51 -20.00 -8.30 -19.83
N ASN A 52 -19.97 -9.45 -19.19
CA ASN A 52 -21.19 -10.13 -18.74
C ASN A 52 -21.61 -9.54 -17.40
N ILE A 53 -22.55 -8.60 -17.44
CA ILE A 53 -23.25 -8.15 -16.23
C ILE A 53 -24.33 -9.19 -15.97
N ALA A 54 -24.07 -10.12 -15.06
CA ALA A 54 -25.12 -11.04 -14.61
C ALA A 54 -26.26 -10.22 -13.95
N PRO A 55 -27.52 -10.44 -14.33
CA PRO A 55 -28.62 -9.77 -13.65
C PRO A 55 -28.65 -10.14 -12.17
N ARG A 56 -29.03 -9.19 -11.32
CA ARG A 56 -29.21 -9.43 -9.88
C ARG A 56 -30.10 -10.65 -9.68
N ARG A 57 -29.66 -11.60 -8.87
CA ARG A 57 -30.46 -12.78 -8.54
C ARG A 57 -31.60 -12.35 -7.62
N ASN A 58 -32.81 -12.34 -8.14
CA ASN A 58 -33.98 -11.91 -7.37
C ASN A 58 -34.56 -13.00 -6.47
N ASP A 59 -34.21 -14.29 -6.66
CA ASP A 59 -34.76 -15.43 -5.95
C ASP A 59 -33.67 -16.43 -5.57
N VAL A 60 -32.84 -16.10 -4.58
CA VAL A 60 -31.95 -17.10 -3.99
C VAL A 60 -32.72 -17.84 -2.90
N ALA A 61 -32.92 -19.13 -3.10
CA ALA A 61 -33.48 -20.00 -2.06
C ALA A 61 -32.68 -19.84 -0.77
N SER A 62 -33.36 -19.71 0.35
CA SER A 62 -32.71 -19.63 1.66
C SER A 62 -31.71 -20.77 1.79
N PRO A 63 -30.43 -20.52 2.12
CA PRO A 63 -29.47 -21.58 2.34
C PRO A 63 -29.95 -22.43 3.50
N GLY A 64 -29.49 -23.66 3.56
CA GLY A 64 -29.64 -24.48 4.76
C GLY A 64 -29.09 -23.74 5.98
N SER A 65 -29.44 -24.17 7.17
CA SER A 65 -28.92 -23.60 8.41
C SER A 65 -27.41 -23.82 8.52
N PHE A 66 -26.71 -22.89 9.19
CA PHE A 66 -25.32 -23.06 9.57
C PHE A 66 -25.12 -24.43 10.28
N PRO A 67 -24.13 -25.24 9.89
CA PRO A 67 -23.86 -26.54 10.52
C PRO A 67 -23.47 -26.33 12.00
N GLN A 68 -24.32 -26.75 12.92
CA GLN A 68 -24.13 -26.52 14.35
C GLN A 68 -23.16 -27.53 14.98
N SER A 69 -23.31 -28.80 14.63
CA SER A 69 -22.52 -29.89 15.22
C SER A 69 -21.19 -30.11 14.50
N ASP A 70 -20.24 -30.71 15.22
CA ASP A 70 -18.97 -31.16 14.63
C ASP A 70 -19.15 -32.21 13.55
N ASP A 71 -20.19 -33.04 13.65
CA ASP A 71 -20.46 -34.12 12.67
C ASP A 71 -21.05 -33.54 11.37
N GLU A 72 -21.92 -32.53 11.48
CA GLU A 72 -22.38 -31.79 10.31
C GLU A 72 -21.22 -31.08 9.59
N LYS A 73 -20.29 -30.47 10.33
CA LYS A 73 -19.09 -29.85 9.75
C LYS A 73 -18.15 -30.87 9.14
N LYS A 74 -17.99 -32.07 9.75
CA LYS A 74 -17.20 -33.16 9.16
C LYS A 74 -17.78 -33.61 7.83
N GLU A 75 -19.09 -33.76 7.76
CA GLU A 75 -19.77 -34.17 6.52
C GLU A 75 -19.63 -33.07 5.45
N LEU A 76 -19.82 -31.80 5.81
CA LEU A 76 -19.65 -30.67 4.92
C LEU A 76 -18.22 -30.58 4.35
N PHE A 77 -17.21 -30.83 5.19
CA PHE A 77 -15.80 -30.70 4.78
C PHE A 77 -15.28 -31.91 4.01
N LYS A 78 -15.91 -33.09 4.15
CA LYS A 78 -15.44 -34.38 3.72
C LYS A 78 -14.86 -34.46 2.31
N LYS A 79 -15.40 -33.68 1.37
CA LYS A 79 -14.98 -33.73 -0.04
C LYS A 79 -13.89 -32.73 -0.40
N ASN A 80 -13.84 -31.57 0.31
CA ASN A 80 -13.11 -30.40 -0.18
C ASN A 80 -12.16 -29.77 0.87
N LEU A 81 -12.28 -30.18 2.15
CA LEU A 81 -11.48 -29.59 3.23
C LEU A 81 -11.18 -30.66 4.29
N ARG A 82 -9.95 -30.66 4.81
CA ARG A 82 -9.60 -31.51 5.93
C ARG A 82 -10.21 -30.98 7.23
N PHE A 83 -10.92 -31.80 7.97
CA PHE A 83 -11.45 -31.46 9.29
C PHE A 83 -10.31 -31.24 10.29
N ARG A 84 -10.24 -30.07 10.88
CA ARG A 84 -9.26 -29.69 11.92
C ARG A 84 -10.00 -29.11 13.11
N ARG A 85 -9.86 -29.74 14.28
CA ARG A 85 -10.58 -29.31 15.50
C ARG A 85 -10.35 -27.85 15.86
N GLY A 86 -9.12 -27.36 15.77
CA GLY A 86 -8.79 -25.95 16.05
C GLY A 86 -9.52 -24.97 15.15
N GLN A 87 -9.60 -25.25 13.84
CA GLN A 87 -10.33 -24.45 12.88
C GLN A 87 -11.84 -24.47 13.13
N VAL A 88 -12.39 -25.64 13.44
CA VAL A 88 -13.83 -25.78 13.76
C VAL A 88 -14.17 -25.01 15.05
N SER A 89 -13.34 -25.09 16.08
CA SER A 89 -13.51 -24.30 17.29
C SER A 89 -13.49 -22.80 17.04
N LEU A 90 -12.60 -22.36 16.14
CA LEU A 90 -12.55 -20.94 15.70
C LEU A 90 -13.84 -20.57 14.97
N ILE A 91 -14.28 -21.37 13.98
CA ILE A 91 -15.51 -21.12 13.25
C ILE A 91 -16.72 -21.00 14.19
N ASN A 92 -16.85 -21.90 15.16
CA ASN A 92 -17.95 -21.87 16.14
C ASN A 92 -17.89 -20.59 16.96
N ARG A 93 -16.72 -20.21 17.46
CA ARG A 93 -16.54 -18.98 18.25
C ARG A 93 -16.90 -17.72 17.48
N LEU A 94 -16.50 -17.65 16.20
CA LEU A 94 -16.84 -16.53 15.34
C LEU A 94 -18.34 -16.49 15.03
N HIS A 95 -18.96 -17.65 14.77
CA HIS A 95 -20.38 -17.75 14.55
C HIS A 95 -21.19 -17.31 15.79
N ASP A 96 -20.82 -17.78 16.98
CA ASP A 96 -21.47 -17.37 18.23
C ASP A 96 -21.37 -15.86 18.44
N PHE A 97 -20.26 -15.24 18.04
CA PHE A 97 -20.10 -13.79 18.10
C PHE A 97 -21.07 -13.05 17.15
N VAL A 98 -21.27 -13.55 15.94
CA VAL A 98 -22.18 -12.93 14.96
C VAL A 98 -23.60 -12.85 15.52
N TYR A 99 -24.04 -13.83 16.31
CA TYR A 99 -25.36 -13.90 16.94
C TYR A 99 -25.42 -13.36 18.37
N SER A 100 -24.32 -12.83 18.92
CA SER A 100 -24.29 -12.24 20.25
C SER A 100 -25.05 -10.91 20.29
N ASP A 101 -25.94 -10.72 21.24
CA ASP A 101 -26.72 -9.47 21.37
C ASP A 101 -25.93 -8.35 22.08
N SER A 102 -24.94 -8.69 22.89
CA SER A 102 -24.29 -7.75 23.81
C SER A 102 -22.96 -7.18 23.31
N ASP A 103 -22.25 -7.92 22.43
CA ASP A 103 -20.89 -7.61 22.08
C ASP A 103 -20.76 -7.17 20.62
N ASN A 104 -20.15 -6.02 20.40
CA ASN A 104 -20.01 -5.44 19.06
C ASN A 104 -18.63 -5.65 18.44
N SER A 105 -17.65 -6.10 19.23
CA SER A 105 -16.27 -6.30 18.79
C SER A 105 -15.69 -7.60 19.35
N LEU A 106 -14.93 -8.30 18.51
CA LEU A 106 -14.19 -9.50 18.90
C LEU A 106 -12.75 -9.39 18.39
N VAL A 107 -11.80 -9.56 19.29
CA VAL A 107 -10.36 -9.59 18.96
C VAL A 107 -9.88 -11.03 19.03
N VAL A 108 -9.31 -11.53 17.94
CA VAL A 108 -8.90 -12.93 17.80
C VAL A 108 -7.43 -13.04 17.42
N GLU A 109 -6.64 -13.67 18.25
CA GLU A 109 -5.34 -14.18 17.85
C GLU A 109 -5.49 -15.58 17.27
N ALA A 110 -5.18 -15.73 15.98
CA ALA A 110 -5.25 -17.01 15.28
C ALA A 110 -3.92 -17.29 14.57
N PRO A 111 -3.12 -18.25 15.07
CA PRO A 111 -1.81 -18.57 14.49
C PRO A 111 -1.87 -18.92 13.02
N ASN A 112 -0.77 -18.73 12.30
CA ASN A 112 -0.65 -19.13 10.91
C ASN A 112 -1.02 -20.62 10.74
N GLY A 113 -1.67 -20.95 9.64
CA GLY A 113 -2.16 -22.32 9.39
C GLY A 113 -3.42 -22.73 10.16
N SER A 114 -3.98 -21.85 11.00
CA SER A 114 -5.25 -22.09 11.70
C SER A 114 -6.47 -22.04 10.76
N GLY A 115 -6.31 -21.55 9.53
CA GLY A 115 -7.40 -21.36 8.58
C GLY A 115 -8.25 -20.12 8.87
N LYS A 116 -7.63 -19.03 9.35
CA LYS A 116 -8.29 -17.75 9.71
C LYS A 116 -9.33 -17.32 8.69
N THR A 117 -8.87 -17.15 7.43
CA THR A 117 -9.66 -16.56 6.36
C THR A 117 -10.90 -17.37 6.06
N PHE A 118 -10.75 -18.67 5.85
CA PHE A 118 -11.89 -19.56 5.65
C PHE A 118 -12.84 -19.54 6.86
N SER A 119 -12.29 -19.49 8.07
CA SER A 119 -13.09 -19.51 9.31
C SER A 119 -14.00 -18.31 9.45
N TYR A 120 -13.50 -17.09 9.21
CA TYR A 120 -14.38 -15.92 9.30
C TYR A 120 -15.34 -15.82 8.11
N LEU A 121 -14.91 -16.17 6.92
CA LEU A 121 -15.81 -16.20 5.76
C LEU A 121 -16.98 -17.15 6.00
N MET A 122 -16.71 -18.36 6.50
CA MET A 122 -17.75 -19.33 6.81
C MET A 122 -18.69 -18.87 7.95
N ALA A 123 -18.14 -18.21 8.98
CA ALA A 123 -18.91 -17.77 10.13
C ALA A 123 -19.95 -16.71 9.76
N TYR A 124 -19.64 -15.82 8.82
CA TYR A 124 -20.54 -14.75 8.37
C TYR A 124 -21.42 -15.15 7.18
N ALA A 125 -21.00 -16.13 6.36
CA ALA A 125 -21.59 -16.43 5.05
C ALA A 125 -23.10 -16.68 5.09
N TYR A 126 -23.60 -17.36 6.09
CA TYR A 126 -25.02 -17.71 6.22
C TYR A 126 -25.90 -16.49 6.56
N GLU A 127 -25.33 -15.47 7.22
CA GLU A 127 -26.02 -14.23 7.56
C GLU A 127 -26.18 -13.27 6.37
N LEU A 128 -25.39 -13.43 5.32
CA LEU A 128 -25.42 -12.52 4.17
C LEU A 128 -26.72 -12.64 3.37
N TYR A 129 -27.44 -13.75 3.51
CA TYR A 129 -28.78 -13.91 2.93
C TYR A 129 -29.85 -13.01 3.57
N SER A 130 -29.56 -12.38 4.69
CA SER A 130 -30.41 -11.33 5.28
C SER A 130 -30.37 -9.99 4.50
N GLY A 131 -29.52 -9.91 3.47
CA GLY A 131 -29.28 -8.68 2.69
C GLY A 131 -28.21 -7.77 3.27
N ARG A 132 -27.58 -8.17 4.37
CA ARG A 132 -26.42 -7.46 4.94
C ARG A 132 -25.15 -7.86 4.20
N LYS A 133 -24.20 -6.96 4.11
CA LYS A 133 -22.90 -7.21 3.46
C LYS A 133 -21.80 -7.52 4.48
N LEU A 134 -20.83 -8.30 4.04
CA LEU A 134 -19.56 -8.50 4.75
C LEU A 134 -18.47 -7.66 4.11
N VAL A 135 -17.84 -6.78 4.87
CA VAL A 135 -16.68 -6.02 4.45
C VAL A 135 -15.43 -6.66 5.06
N VAL A 136 -14.49 -7.08 4.24
CA VAL A 136 -13.21 -7.66 4.65
C VAL A 136 -12.10 -6.68 4.30
N ALA A 137 -11.46 -6.10 5.31
CA ALA A 137 -10.35 -5.18 5.15
C ALA A 137 -9.01 -5.89 5.42
N THR A 138 -8.07 -5.81 4.48
CA THR A 138 -6.74 -6.41 4.57
C THR A 138 -5.65 -5.36 4.37
N PRO A 139 -4.39 -5.58 4.78
CA PRO A 139 -3.35 -4.57 4.59
C PRO A 139 -2.84 -4.44 3.16
N THR A 140 -2.96 -5.47 2.30
CA THR A 140 -2.30 -5.50 0.99
C THR A 140 -3.21 -5.99 -0.15
N LYS A 141 -2.93 -5.52 -1.38
CA LYS A 141 -3.61 -5.98 -2.61
C LYS A 141 -3.44 -7.48 -2.84
N VAL A 142 -2.28 -8.05 -2.51
CA VAL A 142 -2.01 -9.49 -2.68
C VAL A 142 -2.96 -10.34 -1.83
N LEU A 143 -3.23 -9.92 -0.60
CA LEU A 143 -4.17 -10.62 0.28
C LEU A 143 -5.62 -10.47 -0.23
N GLN A 144 -5.99 -9.33 -0.79
CA GLN A 144 -7.30 -9.15 -1.42
C GLN A 144 -7.52 -10.16 -2.55
N GLU A 145 -6.55 -10.27 -3.46
CA GLU A 145 -6.60 -11.22 -4.58
C GLU A 145 -6.61 -12.68 -4.11
N GLN A 146 -5.87 -13.00 -3.05
CA GLN A 146 -5.88 -14.33 -2.45
C GLN A 146 -7.27 -14.69 -1.90
N ILE A 147 -7.90 -13.78 -1.18
CA ILE A 147 -9.25 -14.00 -0.65
C ILE A 147 -10.23 -14.23 -1.78
N LEU A 148 -10.22 -13.34 -2.80
CA LEU A 148 -11.16 -13.44 -3.93
C LEU A 148 -10.94 -14.70 -4.76
N ARG A 149 -9.68 -15.03 -5.10
CA ARG A 149 -9.37 -16.08 -6.08
C ARG A 149 -9.18 -17.48 -5.48
N GLN A 150 -8.92 -17.59 -4.19
CA GLN A 150 -8.64 -18.86 -3.51
C GLN A 150 -9.66 -19.18 -2.42
N GLU A 151 -9.86 -18.27 -1.46
CA GLU A 151 -10.65 -18.54 -0.26
C GLU A 151 -12.15 -18.52 -0.55
N ILE A 152 -12.64 -17.54 -1.30
CA ILE A 152 -14.07 -17.47 -1.69
C ILE A 152 -14.48 -18.68 -2.53
N PRO A 153 -13.76 -19.06 -3.61
CA PRO A 153 -14.11 -20.28 -4.35
C PRO A 153 -14.06 -21.56 -3.51
N GLN A 154 -13.15 -21.63 -2.52
CA GLN A 154 -13.12 -22.76 -1.58
C GLN A 154 -14.34 -22.75 -0.67
N LEU A 155 -14.72 -21.61 -0.12
CA LEU A 155 -15.95 -21.47 0.69
C LEU A 155 -17.18 -21.96 -0.09
N LEU A 156 -17.37 -21.46 -1.31
CA LEU A 156 -18.53 -21.80 -2.14
C LEU A 156 -18.57 -23.30 -2.49
N ARG A 157 -17.40 -23.90 -2.78
CA ARG A 157 -17.32 -25.36 -3.03
C ARG A 157 -17.63 -26.20 -1.80
N VAL A 158 -17.24 -25.75 -0.61
CA VAL A 158 -17.47 -26.48 0.64
C VAL A 158 -18.91 -26.33 1.09
N THR A 159 -19.46 -25.10 1.08
CA THR A 159 -20.77 -24.78 1.64
C THR A 159 -21.91 -24.92 0.63
N CYS A 160 -21.62 -24.96 -0.66
CA CYS A 160 -22.60 -24.87 -1.75
C CYS A 160 -23.48 -23.60 -1.66
N LEU A 161 -23.01 -22.57 -0.96
CA LEU A 161 -23.68 -21.28 -0.93
C LEU A 161 -23.48 -20.53 -2.25
N ASP A 162 -24.40 -19.65 -2.57
CA ASP A 162 -24.39 -18.82 -3.75
C ASP A 162 -24.20 -17.36 -3.33
N LEU A 163 -22.96 -16.92 -3.19
CA LEU A 163 -22.55 -15.59 -2.77
C LEU A 163 -21.63 -14.97 -3.81
N ASP A 164 -21.79 -13.67 -4.04
CA ASP A 164 -20.90 -12.88 -4.88
C ASP A 164 -19.91 -12.06 -4.04
N ALA A 165 -18.66 -11.99 -4.51
CA ALA A 165 -17.59 -11.26 -3.84
C ALA A 165 -16.86 -10.36 -4.83
N GLN A 166 -16.60 -9.12 -4.44
CA GLN A 166 -15.91 -8.12 -5.27
C GLN A 166 -14.81 -7.41 -4.48
N ILE A 167 -13.70 -7.07 -5.17
CA ILE A 167 -12.67 -6.18 -4.62
C ILE A 167 -13.09 -4.73 -4.84
N VAL A 168 -12.92 -3.91 -3.82
CA VAL A 168 -13.15 -2.46 -3.86
C VAL A 168 -11.79 -1.74 -3.85
N LYS A 169 -11.55 -0.98 -4.91
CA LYS A 169 -10.34 -0.20 -5.12
C LYS A 169 -10.69 1.25 -5.51
N SER A 170 -9.71 2.16 -5.40
CA SER A 170 -9.84 3.52 -5.93
C SER A 170 -10.10 3.53 -7.44
N SER A 171 -10.80 4.54 -7.93
CA SER A 171 -11.04 4.76 -9.36
C SER A 171 -9.77 4.78 -10.18
N SER A 172 -8.68 5.35 -9.65
CA SER A 172 -7.37 5.42 -10.31
C SER A 172 -6.76 4.04 -10.67
N HIS A 173 -7.28 2.95 -10.10
CA HIS A 173 -6.89 1.59 -10.51
C HIS A 173 -7.58 1.10 -11.77
N TYR A 174 -8.57 1.81 -12.28
CA TYR A 174 -9.33 1.42 -13.47
C TYR A 174 -8.93 2.27 -14.65
N LEU A 175 -8.90 1.63 -15.83
CA LEU A 175 -8.60 2.33 -17.08
C LEU A 175 -9.73 3.29 -17.45
N ASP A 176 -9.41 4.56 -17.65
CA ASP A 176 -10.28 5.52 -18.32
C ASP A 176 -10.18 5.32 -19.85
N LEU A 177 -11.26 4.78 -20.44
CA LEU A 177 -11.32 4.53 -21.87
C LEU A 177 -11.29 5.81 -22.72
N ASP A 178 -11.87 6.90 -22.22
CA ASP A 178 -11.82 8.20 -22.91
C ASP A 178 -10.42 8.79 -22.87
N GLY A 179 -9.76 8.78 -21.70
CA GLY A 179 -8.38 9.21 -21.55
C GLY A 179 -7.43 8.39 -22.41
N PHE A 180 -7.56 7.06 -22.36
CA PHE A 180 -6.75 6.17 -23.21
C PHE A 180 -6.99 6.40 -24.70
N TYR A 181 -8.26 6.51 -25.15
CA TYR A 181 -8.58 6.79 -26.53
C TYR A 181 -7.95 8.11 -27.01
N ASN A 182 -8.05 9.15 -26.20
CA ASN A 182 -7.44 10.44 -26.51
C ASN A 182 -5.91 10.34 -26.59
N SER A 183 -5.28 9.60 -25.69
CA SER A 183 -3.82 9.42 -25.69
C SER A 183 -3.27 8.81 -27.00
N LEU A 184 -4.06 8.00 -27.70
CA LEU A 184 -3.66 7.38 -28.97
C LEU A 184 -3.49 8.38 -30.13
N TYR A 185 -4.10 9.56 -30.03
CA TYR A 185 -4.14 10.56 -31.10
C TYR A 185 -3.35 11.84 -30.78
N GLN A 186 -2.80 11.97 -29.58
CA GLN A 186 -2.22 13.21 -29.07
C GLN A 186 -0.69 13.31 -29.18
N THR A 187 0.02 12.35 -29.75
CA THR A 187 1.49 12.31 -29.62
C THR A 187 2.22 12.69 -30.90
N ASP A 188 2.83 13.87 -30.91
CA ASP A 188 3.75 14.30 -31.98
C ASP A 188 5.17 13.74 -31.86
N ASN A 189 5.60 13.20 -30.70
CA ASN A 189 6.81 12.42 -30.51
C ASN A 189 6.72 11.54 -29.26
N PRO A 190 6.00 10.40 -29.33
CA PRO A 190 5.83 9.54 -28.15
C PRO A 190 7.16 8.91 -27.76
N ILE A 191 7.43 8.89 -26.44
CA ILE A 191 8.53 8.12 -25.86
C ILE A 191 8.27 6.63 -26.16
N GLN A 192 9.29 5.87 -26.54
CA GLN A 192 9.14 4.44 -26.87
C GLN A 192 8.37 3.64 -25.82
N GLN A 193 8.59 3.94 -24.53
CA GLN A 193 7.89 3.28 -23.42
C GLN A 193 6.37 3.54 -23.46
N THR A 194 5.95 4.75 -23.80
CA THR A 194 4.53 5.10 -23.95
C THR A 194 3.89 4.31 -25.09
N LEU A 195 4.55 4.21 -26.25
CA LEU A 195 4.05 3.44 -27.39
C LEU A 195 3.91 1.95 -27.06
N ILE A 196 4.90 1.36 -26.40
CA ILE A 196 4.86 -0.05 -25.99
C ILE A 196 3.70 -0.29 -25.01
N LEU A 197 3.49 0.63 -24.07
CA LEU A 197 2.39 0.54 -23.12
C LEU A 197 1.03 0.67 -23.82
N GLN A 198 0.86 1.66 -24.71
CA GLN A 198 -0.38 1.81 -25.49
C GLN A 198 -0.68 0.57 -26.33
N MET A 199 0.33 -0.02 -26.96
CA MET A 199 0.18 -1.27 -27.73
C MET A 199 -0.21 -2.43 -26.80
N GLY A 200 0.38 -2.54 -25.61
CA GLY A 200 0.03 -3.51 -24.60
C GLY A 200 -1.42 -3.37 -24.13
N ILE A 201 -1.87 -2.14 -23.85
CA ILE A 201 -3.25 -1.84 -23.43
C ILE A 201 -4.25 -2.20 -24.55
N LEU A 202 -3.96 -1.89 -25.82
CA LEU A 202 -4.83 -2.25 -26.94
C LEU A 202 -5.06 -3.77 -27.05
N ILE A 203 -4.04 -4.58 -26.78
CA ILE A 203 -4.16 -6.04 -26.76
C ILE A 203 -4.94 -6.47 -25.53
N TRP A 204 -4.57 -5.95 -24.35
CA TRP A 204 -5.19 -6.28 -23.08
C TRP A 204 -6.69 -5.97 -23.03
N LEU A 205 -7.15 -4.89 -23.69
CA LEU A 205 -8.57 -4.55 -23.81
C LEU A 205 -9.42 -5.66 -24.48
N THR A 206 -8.80 -6.54 -25.27
CA THR A 206 -9.48 -7.68 -25.87
C THR A 206 -9.59 -8.87 -24.91
N GLU A 207 -8.94 -8.83 -23.75
CA GLU A 207 -8.86 -9.93 -22.78
C GLU A 207 -9.42 -9.55 -21.40
N THR A 208 -9.27 -8.28 -20.99
CA THR A 208 -9.71 -7.83 -19.66
C THR A 208 -11.24 -7.76 -19.52
N GLU A 209 -11.73 -8.25 -18.39
CA GLU A 209 -13.14 -8.11 -17.98
C GLU A 209 -13.34 -7.02 -16.92
N THR A 210 -12.26 -6.57 -16.29
CA THR A 210 -12.29 -5.65 -15.14
C THR A 210 -11.80 -4.26 -15.47
N GLY A 211 -10.88 -4.13 -16.44
CA GLY A 211 -10.18 -2.88 -16.72
C GLY A 211 -9.23 -2.45 -15.60
N ASP A 212 -8.88 -3.35 -14.67
CA ASP A 212 -7.99 -3.08 -13.55
C ASP A 212 -6.54 -2.99 -14.04
N LEU A 213 -5.94 -1.81 -13.95
CA LEU A 213 -4.56 -1.53 -14.38
C LEU A 213 -3.51 -2.40 -13.67
N ASP A 214 -3.82 -2.92 -12.48
CA ASP A 214 -2.94 -3.85 -11.76
C ASP A 214 -2.75 -5.18 -12.54
N GLU A 215 -3.65 -5.56 -13.44
CA GLU A 215 -3.52 -6.75 -14.32
C GLU A 215 -2.35 -6.64 -15.29
N LEU A 216 -1.95 -5.42 -15.67
CA LEU A 216 -0.84 -5.19 -16.58
C LEU A 216 0.53 -5.51 -15.97
N GLN A 217 0.63 -5.69 -14.64
CA GLN A 217 1.84 -6.00 -13.88
C GLN A 217 3.03 -5.08 -14.21
N LEU A 218 2.76 -3.82 -14.45
CA LEU A 218 3.76 -2.84 -14.83
C LEU A 218 4.68 -2.50 -13.65
N THR A 219 5.97 -2.44 -13.94
CA THR A 219 6.99 -2.14 -12.93
C THR A 219 7.26 -0.65 -12.76
N ASN A 220 6.74 0.20 -13.64
CA ASN A 220 6.99 1.64 -13.62
C ASN A 220 5.70 2.42 -13.92
N TYR A 221 5.02 2.84 -12.85
CA TYR A 221 3.82 3.68 -12.92
C TYR A 221 4.12 5.18 -13.13
N GLN A 222 5.37 5.55 -13.32
CA GLN A 222 5.78 6.95 -13.51
C GLN A 222 5.75 7.40 -14.98
N ALA A 223 5.26 6.57 -15.90
CA ALA A 223 5.08 7.00 -17.27
C ALA A 223 4.00 8.10 -17.32
N PRO A 224 4.22 9.21 -18.02
CA PRO A 224 3.24 10.31 -18.15
C PRO A 224 1.86 9.84 -18.63
N LEU A 225 1.82 8.73 -19.37
CA LEU A 225 0.58 8.12 -19.84
C LEU A 225 -0.34 7.69 -18.68
N PHE A 226 0.19 7.28 -17.52
CA PHE A 226 -0.65 6.78 -16.41
C PHE A 226 -1.62 7.85 -15.90
N ALA A 227 -1.16 9.07 -15.68
CA ALA A 227 -2.03 10.16 -15.26
C ALA A 227 -3.19 10.42 -16.24
N ALA A 228 -2.95 10.19 -17.54
CA ALA A 228 -3.96 10.38 -18.58
C ALA A 228 -4.94 9.21 -18.75
N ILE A 229 -4.61 8.02 -18.25
CA ILE A 229 -5.42 6.80 -18.42
C ILE A 229 -6.03 6.27 -17.11
N GLU A 230 -5.65 6.80 -15.96
CA GLU A 230 -6.30 6.52 -14.68
C GLU A 230 -7.69 7.14 -14.63
N HIS A 231 -8.67 6.38 -14.14
CA HIS A 231 -10.06 6.87 -14.08
C HIS A 231 -10.21 7.92 -12.96
N PRO A 232 -10.72 9.13 -13.25
CA PRO A 232 -10.79 10.23 -12.28
C PRO A 232 -11.85 10.04 -11.18
N GLY A 233 -12.72 9.03 -11.28
CA GLY A 233 -13.75 8.75 -10.26
C GLY A 233 -15.09 9.45 -10.47
N ASP A 234 -15.29 10.10 -11.62
CA ASP A 234 -16.54 10.73 -12.00
C ASP A 234 -17.41 9.82 -12.90
N ALA A 235 -18.69 10.15 -13.02
CA ALA A 235 -19.56 9.47 -13.96
C ALA A 235 -19.30 9.99 -15.38
N ARG A 236 -18.75 9.15 -16.25
CA ARG A 236 -18.47 9.48 -17.68
C ARG A 236 -19.75 9.57 -18.52
N ILE A 237 -20.73 10.35 -18.06
CA ILE A 237 -22.03 10.49 -18.74
C ILE A 237 -21.87 11.25 -20.05
N GLY A 238 -22.43 10.70 -21.14
CA GLY A 238 -22.44 11.35 -22.44
C GLY A 238 -21.21 11.11 -23.31
N THR A 239 -20.22 10.35 -22.82
CA THR A 239 -19.07 9.91 -23.63
C THR A 239 -19.43 8.67 -24.47
N ALA A 240 -18.65 8.39 -25.51
CA ALA A 240 -18.86 7.22 -26.36
C ALA A 240 -18.57 5.89 -25.64
N PHE A 241 -17.82 5.93 -24.53
CA PHE A 241 -17.43 4.78 -23.74
C PHE A 241 -18.23 4.63 -22.45
N ALA A 242 -19.20 5.49 -22.16
CA ALA A 242 -19.95 5.51 -20.89
C ALA A 242 -20.57 4.15 -20.50
N GLU A 243 -21.09 3.40 -21.51
CA GLU A 243 -21.68 2.07 -21.28
C GLU A 243 -20.62 0.97 -20.99
N TYR A 244 -19.36 1.24 -21.29
CA TYR A 244 -18.23 0.31 -21.18
C TYR A 244 -17.22 0.76 -20.13
N ASP A 245 -17.54 1.81 -19.38
CA ASP A 245 -16.69 2.38 -18.34
C ASP A 245 -16.43 1.34 -17.25
N PHE A 246 -15.16 0.97 -17.10
CA PHE A 246 -14.77 -0.11 -16.21
C PHE A 246 -15.03 0.20 -14.74
N TRP A 247 -14.82 1.44 -14.31
CA TRP A 247 -15.06 1.83 -12.93
C TRP A 247 -16.55 1.82 -12.60
N ASN A 248 -17.40 2.41 -13.44
CA ASN A 248 -18.85 2.37 -13.25
C ASN A 248 -19.40 0.93 -13.24
N LEU A 249 -18.88 0.07 -14.12
CA LEU A 249 -19.26 -1.34 -14.16
C LEU A 249 -18.78 -2.08 -12.89
N ALA A 250 -17.59 -1.78 -12.39
CA ALA A 250 -17.10 -2.32 -11.12
C ALA A 250 -17.97 -1.86 -9.94
N ARG A 251 -18.35 -0.59 -9.87
CA ARG A 251 -19.25 -0.04 -8.84
C ARG A 251 -20.62 -0.75 -8.86
N ASN A 252 -21.21 -0.95 -10.01
CA ASN A 252 -22.47 -1.68 -10.14
C ASN A 252 -22.37 -3.13 -9.63
N ARG A 253 -21.24 -3.83 -9.90
CA ARG A 253 -20.99 -5.17 -9.35
C ARG A 253 -20.83 -5.14 -7.84
N GLN A 254 -20.06 -4.18 -7.31
CA GLN A 254 -19.83 -3.98 -5.88
C GLN A 254 -21.13 -3.69 -5.12
N GLU A 255 -22.05 -2.91 -5.70
CA GLU A 255 -23.38 -2.66 -5.12
C GLU A 255 -24.22 -3.92 -4.98
N GLN A 256 -24.04 -4.89 -5.86
CA GLN A 256 -24.77 -6.16 -5.86
C GLN A 256 -24.10 -7.26 -5.05
N ALA A 257 -22.81 -7.15 -4.76
CA ALA A 257 -22.04 -8.16 -4.07
C ALA A 257 -22.43 -8.32 -2.60
N ASP A 258 -22.32 -9.56 -2.12
CA ASP A 258 -22.55 -9.94 -0.71
C ASP A 258 -21.30 -9.70 0.15
N ILE A 259 -20.12 -9.89 -0.45
CA ILE A 259 -18.82 -9.76 0.21
C ILE A 259 -17.99 -8.72 -0.54
N LEU A 260 -17.54 -7.70 0.19
CA LEU A 260 -16.68 -6.65 -0.32
C LEU A 260 -15.30 -6.74 0.33
N ILE A 261 -14.27 -6.86 -0.51
CA ILE A 261 -12.88 -7.01 -0.06
C ILE A 261 -12.15 -5.70 -0.37
N THR A 262 -11.51 -5.09 0.62
CA THR A 262 -10.82 -3.82 0.45
C THR A 262 -9.51 -3.77 1.24
N ASN A 263 -8.74 -2.70 1.13
CA ASN A 263 -7.60 -2.47 1.99
C ASN A 263 -7.93 -1.52 3.15
N HIS A 264 -7.09 -1.55 4.19
CA HIS A 264 -7.28 -0.74 5.39
C HIS A 264 -7.36 0.77 5.08
N ALA A 265 -6.48 1.25 4.19
CA ALA A 265 -6.42 2.66 3.82
C ALA A 265 -7.68 3.12 3.05
N TYR A 266 -8.11 2.33 2.07
CA TYR A 266 -9.34 2.64 1.33
C TYR A 266 -10.56 2.67 2.25
N LEU A 267 -10.70 1.66 3.11
CA LEU A 267 -11.79 1.62 4.09
C LEU A 267 -11.80 2.87 4.98
N ALA A 268 -10.63 3.26 5.49
CA ALA A 268 -10.50 4.43 6.37
C ALA A 268 -10.94 5.74 5.72
N ASN A 269 -10.67 5.89 4.42
CA ASN A 269 -10.99 7.11 3.68
C ASN A 269 -12.42 7.10 3.08
N HIS A 270 -13.04 5.92 2.93
CA HIS A 270 -14.32 5.75 2.23
C HIS A 270 -15.37 4.96 3.03
N TYR A 271 -15.27 4.89 4.36
CA TYR A 271 -16.18 4.10 5.20
C TYR A 271 -17.64 4.57 5.14
N MET A 272 -17.91 5.80 4.69
CA MET A 272 -19.26 6.33 4.48
C MET A 272 -19.85 6.00 3.10
N ASP A 273 -19.12 5.31 2.24
CA ASP A 273 -19.60 4.99 0.89
C ASP A 273 -20.83 4.07 0.95
N SER A 274 -21.84 4.37 0.15
CA SER A 274 -23.09 3.61 0.08
C SER A 274 -22.94 2.15 -0.36
N ILE A 275 -21.82 1.81 -1.03
CA ILE A 275 -21.56 0.42 -1.47
C ILE A 275 -21.52 -0.58 -0.32
N TRP A 276 -21.13 -0.13 0.89
CA TRP A 276 -21.06 -1.03 2.06
C TRP A 276 -22.43 -1.55 2.51
N GLY A 277 -23.52 -0.89 2.07
CA GLY A 277 -24.89 -1.27 2.46
C GLY A 277 -25.29 -0.76 3.85
N GLN A 278 -26.39 -1.29 4.37
CA GLN A 278 -26.91 -0.93 5.69
C GLN A 278 -26.41 -1.89 6.76
N ASN A 279 -25.89 -1.36 7.87
CA ASN A 279 -25.36 -2.12 9.01
C ASN A 279 -24.43 -3.27 8.56
N PRO A 280 -23.39 -3.00 7.77
CA PRO A 280 -22.51 -4.02 7.26
C PRO A 280 -21.67 -4.64 8.38
N PHE A 281 -21.32 -5.91 8.21
CA PHE A 281 -20.32 -6.57 9.05
C PHE A 281 -18.93 -6.15 8.66
N LEU A 282 -17.99 -6.12 9.61
CA LEU A 282 -16.60 -5.79 9.37
C LEU A 282 -15.67 -6.90 9.88
N VAL A 283 -14.78 -7.35 9.01
CA VAL A 283 -13.61 -8.15 9.36
C VAL A 283 -12.36 -7.35 9.03
N VAL A 284 -11.53 -7.09 10.03
CA VAL A 284 -10.21 -6.50 9.86
C VAL A 284 -9.19 -7.62 9.98
N ASP A 285 -8.70 -8.10 8.84
CA ASP A 285 -7.64 -9.11 8.78
C ASP A 285 -6.27 -8.45 8.91
N GLU A 286 -5.32 -9.13 9.54
CA GLU A 286 -4.03 -8.59 9.98
C GLU A 286 -4.19 -7.28 10.80
N ALA A 287 -5.11 -7.35 11.78
CA ALA A 287 -5.59 -6.21 12.56
C ALA A 287 -4.48 -5.43 13.30
N HIS A 288 -3.34 -6.06 13.58
CA HIS A 288 -2.18 -5.41 14.20
C HIS A 288 -1.66 -4.21 13.38
N ARG A 289 -1.92 -4.17 12.07
CA ARG A 289 -1.50 -3.08 11.17
C ARG A 289 -2.60 -2.05 10.92
N PHE A 290 -3.81 -2.28 11.41
CA PHE A 290 -4.97 -1.49 11.00
C PHE A 290 -4.82 -0.01 11.32
N VAL A 291 -4.53 0.33 12.57
CA VAL A 291 -4.41 1.72 13.02
C VAL A 291 -3.24 2.43 12.36
N GLU A 292 -2.10 1.76 12.19
CA GLU A 292 -0.96 2.33 11.46
C GLU A 292 -1.30 2.62 10.00
N ASN A 293 -2.02 1.72 9.34
CA ASN A 293 -2.45 1.93 7.95
C ASN A 293 -3.48 3.05 7.83
N VAL A 294 -4.37 3.20 8.81
CA VAL A 294 -5.31 4.33 8.88
C VAL A 294 -4.56 5.65 9.05
N ALA A 295 -3.64 5.71 10.00
CA ALA A 295 -2.80 6.90 10.22
C ALA A 295 -1.99 7.25 8.95
N SER A 296 -1.28 6.27 8.39
CA SER A 296 -0.45 6.47 7.18
C SER A 296 -1.27 6.91 5.96
N SER A 297 -2.52 6.50 5.84
CA SER A 297 -3.39 6.91 4.72
C SER A 297 -3.81 8.38 4.77
N ARG A 298 -3.57 9.05 5.89
CA ARG A 298 -3.86 10.46 6.12
C ARG A 298 -2.61 11.34 6.12
N ASN A 299 -1.44 10.72 6.04
CA ASN A 299 -0.20 11.45 5.88
C ASN A 299 -0.18 12.12 4.51
N ASP A 300 0.25 13.37 4.47
CA ASP A 300 0.32 14.11 3.22
C ASP A 300 1.45 15.15 3.25
N SER A 301 1.68 15.83 2.12
CA SER A 301 2.76 16.80 2.04
C SER A 301 2.48 17.91 1.04
N LEU A 302 2.98 19.11 1.32
CA LEU A 302 3.11 20.17 0.36
C LEU A 302 4.58 20.24 -0.12
N GLN A 303 4.81 19.72 -1.33
CA GLN A 303 6.09 19.72 -2.00
C GLN A 303 6.26 21.03 -2.77
N PHE A 304 6.67 22.08 -2.08
CA PHE A 304 6.75 23.43 -2.64
C PHE A 304 7.75 23.55 -3.78
N GLU A 305 8.86 22.79 -3.75
CA GLU A 305 9.82 22.74 -4.86
C GLU A 305 9.18 22.22 -6.13
N SER A 306 8.39 21.14 -6.04
CA SER A 306 7.65 20.57 -7.18
C SER A 306 6.57 21.54 -7.66
N PHE A 307 5.87 22.19 -6.75
CA PHE A 307 4.86 23.21 -7.06
C PHE A 307 5.47 24.41 -7.80
N TRP A 308 6.61 24.89 -7.33
CA TRP A 308 7.36 25.94 -8.02
C TRP A 308 7.80 25.49 -9.43
N GLY A 309 8.27 24.25 -9.55
CA GLY A 309 8.63 23.62 -10.84
C GLY A 309 7.46 23.62 -11.83
N MET A 310 6.27 23.26 -11.37
CA MET A 310 5.03 23.30 -12.16
C MET A 310 4.70 24.72 -12.60
N CYS A 311 4.71 25.71 -11.71
CA CYS A 311 4.49 27.10 -12.07
C CYS A 311 5.51 27.62 -13.11
N SER A 312 6.76 27.18 -13.01
CA SER A 312 7.80 27.52 -14.01
C SER A 312 7.55 26.87 -15.34
N HIS A 313 7.04 25.62 -15.35
CA HIS A 313 6.63 24.94 -16.57
C HIS A 313 5.45 25.66 -17.23
N LEU A 314 4.42 26.03 -16.49
CA LEU A 314 3.31 26.83 -16.98
C LEU A 314 3.79 28.12 -17.65
N ARG A 315 4.70 28.87 -17.02
CA ARG A 315 5.30 30.06 -17.64
C ARG A 315 5.98 29.77 -18.98
N ASN A 316 6.71 28.68 -19.08
CA ASN A 316 7.32 28.27 -20.34
C ASN A 316 6.27 27.95 -21.42
N LEU A 317 5.17 27.28 -21.04
CA LEU A 317 4.05 27.03 -21.96
C LEU A 317 3.44 28.35 -22.47
N LEU A 318 3.27 29.35 -21.60
CA LEU A 318 2.75 30.66 -22.00
C LEU A 318 3.67 31.37 -22.99
N PHE A 319 4.99 31.25 -22.80
CA PHE A 319 5.95 31.80 -23.75
C PHE A 319 5.83 31.16 -25.16
N TYR A 320 5.72 29.83 -25.22
CA TYR A 320 5.48 29.10 -26.47
C TYR A 320 4.10 29.44 -27.07
N ALA A 321 3.06 29.60 -26.25
CA ALA A 321 1.74 30.01 -26.67
C ALA A 321 1.76 31.40 -27.31
N GLU A 322 2.51 32.35 -26.75
CA GLU A 322 2.66 33.70 -27.30
C GLU A 322 3.27 33.69 -28.71
N ASP A 323 4.35 32.92 -28.92
CA ASP A 323 5.01 32.84 -30.23
C ASP A 323 4.12 32.14 -31.27
N SER A 324 3.45 31.07 -30.88
CA SER A 324 2.51 30.33 -31.71
C SER A 324 1.29 31.18 -32.07
N ALA A 325 0.76 31.92 -31.12
CA ALA A 325 -0.40 32.78 -31.27
C ALA A 325 -0.14 34.01 -32.15
N LYS A 326 1.02 34.68 -32.00
CA LYS A 326 1.43 35.81 -32.86
C LYS A 326 1.42 35.41 -34.35
N ALA A 327 1.82 34.20 -34.65
CA ALA A 327 1.85 33.67 -36.00
C ALA A 327 0.46 33.38 -36.59
N ARG A 328 -0.57 33.08 -35.80
CA ARG A 328 -1.86 32.53 -36.25
C ARG A 328 -3.07 33.38 -35.94
N PHE A 329 -3.13 33.96 -34.77
CA PHE A 329 -4.28 34.72 -34.30
C PHE A 329 -4.14 36.22 -34.59
N GLY A 330 -3.02 36.64 -35.16
CA GLY A 330 -2.73 38.01 -35.47
C GLY A 330 -2.82 38.90 -34.21
N ASN A 331 -3.43 40.08 -34.34
CA ASN A 331 -3.63 41.00 -33.22
C ASN A 331 -4.91 40.69 -32.42
N ASN A 332 -5.18 39.43 -32.05
CA ASN A 332 -6.30 39.15 -31.15
C ASN A 332 -5.96 39.70 -29.75
N LEU A 333 -6.55 40.85 -29.45
CA LEU A 333 -6.32 41.56 -28.19
C LEU A 333 -6.74 40.75 -26.96
N GLU A 334 -7.82 40.01 -27.06
CA GLU A 334 -8.35 39.17 -25.96
C GLU A 334 -7.36 38.07 -25.58
N PHE A 335 -6.80 37.37 -26.56
CA PHE A 335 -5.81 36.33 -26.32
C PHE A 335 -4.55 36.90 -25.66
N LYS A 336 -4.04 38.03 -26.14
CA LYS A 336 -2.87 38.70 -25.57
C LYS A 336 -3.12 39.13 -24.12
N LEU A 337 -4.29 39.71 -23.83
CA LEU A 337 -4.64 40.15 -22.47
C LEU A 337 -4.69 38.98 -21.49
N ILE A 338 -5.20 37.80 -21.90
CA ILE A 338 -5.23 36.62 -21.04
C ILE A 338 -3.83 36.09 -20.80
N LEU A 339 -2.94 36.03 -21.79
CA LEU A 339 -1.55 35.61 -21.59
C LEU A 339 -0.80 36.54 -20.66
N ASP A 340 -0.87 37.87 -20.88
CA ASP A 340 -0.20 38.88 -20.04
C ASP A 340 -0.71 38.77 -18.57
N LYS A 341 -2.01 38.53 -18.40
CA LYS A 341 -2.63 38.38 -17.07
C LYS A 341 -2.19 37.09 -16.39
N LEU A 342 -2.27 35.97 -17.10
CA LEU A 342 -1.90 34.65 -16.58
C LEU A 342 -0.40 34.57 -16.22
N GLU A 343 0.48 35.21 -17.02
CA GLU A 343 1.90 35.33 -16.67
C GLU A 343 2.10 36.11 -15.36
N LYS A 344 1.42 37.25 -15.20
CA LYS A 344 1.49 38.05 -13.98
C LYS A 344 0.99 37.24 -12.76
N ASP A 345 -0.19 36.64 -12.88
CA ASP A 345 -0.84 35.96 -11.74
C ASP A 345 -0.11 34.65 -11.38
N THR A 346 0.53 33.97 -12.36
CA THR A 346 1.46 32.87 -12.10
C THR A 346 2.70 33.35 -11.30
N ASN A 347 3.24 34.52 -11.60
CA ASN A 347 4.32 35.11 -10.81
C ASN A 347 3.86 35.48 -9.39
N ASP A 348 2.63 35.96 -9.22
CA ASP A 348 2.05 36.24 -7.91
C ASP A 348 1.86 34.93 -7.09
N LEU A 349 1.46 33.84 -7.76
CA LEU A 349 1.40 32.50 -7.15
C LEU A 349 2.80 32.03 -6.68
N ILE A 350 3.81 32.10 -7.54
CA ILE A 350 5.20 31.78 -7.18
C ILE A 350 5.65 32.61 -5.98
N HIS A 351 5.32 33.89 -5.96
CA HIS A 351 5.67 34.76 -4.85
C HIS A 351 4.99 34.35 -3.53
N SER A 352 3.73 33.90 -3.57
CA SER A 352 3.02 33.37 -2.39
C SER A 352 3.65 32.07 -1.89
N ILE A 353 4.06 31.17 -2.78
CA ILE A 353 4.77 29.91 -2.44
C ILE A 353 6.10 30.27 -1.74
N ASN A 354 6.91 31.15 -2.33
CA ASN A 354 8.19 31.56 -1.77
C ASN A 354 8.06 32.19 -0.38
N LYS A 355 7.00 32.98 -0.12
CA LYS A 355 6.72 33.56 1.22
C LYS A 355 6.42 32.48 2.25
N ILE A 356 5.70 31.43 1.87
CA ILE A 356 5.40 30.31 2.78
C ILE A 356 6.68 29.54 3.08
N GLN A 357 7.48 29.20 2.06
CA GLN A 357 8.77 28.52 2.25
C GLN A 357 9.70 29.33 3.15
N GLN A 358 9.82 30.66 2.93
CA GLN A 358 10.61 31.52 3.77
C GLN A 358 10.12 31.55 5.21
N ALA A 359 8.80 31.62 5.42
CA ALA A 359 8.23 31.66 6.77
C ALA A 359 8.47 30.32 7.50
N LEU A 360 8.36 29.19 6.83
CA LEU A 360 8.67 27.87 7.38
C LEU A 360 10.16 27.74 7.68
N TYR A 361 11.01 28.14 6.75
CA TYR A 361 12.46 28.11 6.91
C TYR A 361 12.95 28.98 8.09
N ASP A 362 12.43 30.20 8.25
CA ASP A 362 12.77 31.08 9.36
C ASP A 362 12.34 30.49 10.71
N ASN A 363 11.31 29.66 10.70
CA ASN A 363 10.80 29.00 11.90
C ASN A 363 11.59 27.75 12.30
N ARG A 364 12.51 27.25 11.46
CA ARG A 364 13.30 26.03 11.71
C ARG A 364 14.05 26.04 13.06
N LYS A 365 14.46 27.20 13.52
CA LYS A 365 15.15 27.38 14.81
C LYS A 365 14.30 27.06 16.04
N PHE A 366 12.98 26.94 15.87
CA PHE A 366 12.05 26.62 16.94
C PHE A 366 11.60 25.14 16.90
N ALA A 367 12.31 24.28 16.16
CA ALA A 367 12.03 22.86 16.17
C ALA A 367 12.04 22.31 17.59
N THR A 368 10.92 21.73 18.00
CA THR A 368 10.68 21.31 19.39
C THR A 368 10.96 19.85 19.62
N SER A 369 10.87 19.04 18.57
CA SER A 369 10.92 17.58 18.71
C SER A 369 12.29 17.01 18.35
N TRP A 370 12.86 17.38 17.21
CA TRP A 370 14.16 16.86 16.76
C TRP A 370 14.70 17.58 15.53
N GLU A 371 16.00 17.44 15.32
CA GLU A 371 16.74 17.88 14.14
C GLU A 371 17.61 16.72 13.64
N GLU A 372 17.54 16.42 12.36
CA GLU A 372 18.43 15.45 11.70
C GLU A 372 19.12 16.12 10.52
N LYS A 373 20.44 16.08 10.50
CA LYS A 373 21.26 16.67 9.44
C LYS A 373 21.95 15.60 8.64
N ARG A 374 21.74 15.60 7.31
CA ARG A 374 22.38 14.69 6.36
C ARG A 374 23.05 15.49 5.26
N GLN A 375 24.37 15.57 5.27
CA GLN A 375 25.14 16.42 4.34
C GLN A 375 24.64 17.87 4.36
N ASN A 376 23.97 18.33 3.29
CA ASN A 376 23.41 19.68 3.19
C ASN A 376 21.89 19.74 3.45
N ALA A 377 21.26 18.61 3.71
CA ALA A 377 19.83 18.53 3.97
C ALA A 377 19.53 18.47 5.46
N ILE A 378 18.44 19.09 5.89
CA ILE A 378 17.96 19.08 7.28
C ILE A 378 16.51 18.61 7.28
N SER A 379 16.18 17.76 8.26
CA SER A 379 14.80 17.39 8.59
C SER A 379 14.51 17.78 10.02
N LEU A 380 13.40 18.48 10.25
CA LEU A 380 13.01 19.06 11.53
C LEU A 380 11.60 18.62 11.89
N GLY A 381 11.40 18.12 13.10
CA GLY A 381 10.09 17.67 13.58
C GLY A 381 9.43 18.67 14.53
N PHE A 382 8.12 18.84 14.37
CA PHE A 382 7.26 19.68 15.19
C PHE A 382 5.99 18.92 15.56
N GLN A 383 5.48 19.12 16.75
CA GLN A 383 4.22 18.53 17.18
C GLN A 383 3.12 19.58 17.21
N GLY A 384 1.98 19.23 16.64
CA GLY A 384 0.78 20.03 16.74
C GLY A 384 0.96 21.48 16.31
N GLN A 385 0.57 22.38 17.18
CA GLN A 385 0.65 23.83 16.94
C GLN A 385 2.06 24.41 16.98
N ASP A 386 3.05 23.66 17.46
CA ASP A 386 4.40 24.21 17.71
C ASP A 386 5.05 24.80 16.46
N LEU A 387 4.81 24.19 15.30
CA LEU A 387 5.28 24.73 14.03
C LEU A 387 4.69 26.11 13.74
N PHE A 388 3.43 26.35 14.06
CA PHE A 388 2.68 27.52 13.62
C PHE A 388 2.64 28.65 14.64
N ASN A 389 2.92 28.35 15.92
CA ASN A 389 2.87 29.36 17.00
C ASN A 389 3.76 30.57 16.78
N ASN A 390 4.89 30.39 16.09
CA ASN A 390 5.87 31.46 15.84
C ASN A 390 5.76 32.08 14.44
N ILE A 391 4.89 31.54 13.57
CA ILE A 391 4.65 32.08 12.23
C ILE A 391 3.41 32.96 12.26
N LYS A 392 3.63 34.26 12.35
CA LYS A 392 2.54 35.25 12.32
C LYS A 392 1.79 35.12 10.98
N HIS A 393 0.47 35.03 11.07
CA HIS A 393 -0.41 35.03 9.90
C HIS A 393 -0.20 33.87 8.93
N PHE A 394 0.32 32.71 9.38
CA PHE A 394 0.56 31.57 8.48
C PHE A 394 -0.70 31.13 7.71
N LYS A 395 -1.83 31.06 8.40
CA LYS A 395 -3.14 30.78 7.77
C LYS A 395 -3.50 31.81 6.68
N HIS A 396 -3.14 33.09 6.88
CA HIS A 396 -3.35 34.11 5.85
C HIS A 396 -2.45 33.89 4.62
N LEU A 397 -1.20 33.44 4.82
CA LEU A 397 -0.31 33.09 3.70
C LEU A 397 -0.86 31.92 2.88
N LEU A 398 -1.37 30.90 3.54
CA LEU A 398 -2.01 29.75 2.87
C LEU A 398 -3.29 30.16 2.12
N ASN A 399 -4.13 31.03 2.70
CA ASN A 399 -5.32 31.54 2.02
C ASN A 399 -4.93 32.38 0.80
N LEU A 400 -3.90 33.23 0.90
CA LEU A 400 -3.41 34.00 -0.24
C LEU A 400 -2.89 33.08 -1.37
N MET A 401 -2.19 32.00 -1.02
CA MET A 401 -1.77 30.99 -1.98
C MET A 401 -2.97 30.32 -2.63
N GLN A 402 -4.01 29.97 -1.84
CA GLN A 402 -5.24 29.38 -2.34
C GLN A 402 -5.96 30.29 -3.35
N ASP A 403 -6.10 31.57 -3.02
CA ASP A 403 -6.71 32.55 -3.91
C ASP A 403 -5.92 32.68 -5.23
N ASN A 404 -4.59 32.69 -5.17
CA ASN A 404 -3.73 32.73 -6.34
C ASN A 404 -3.82 31.45 -7.18
N ILE A 405 -3.89 30.26 -6.57
CA ILE A 405 -4.13 28.99 -7.27
C ILE A 405 -5.44 29.07 -8.05
N GLU A 406 -6.52 29.52 -7.42
CA GLU A 406 -7.83 29.61 -8.04
C GLU A 406 -7.86 30.60 -9.20
N ILE A 407 -7.20 31.76 -9.08
CA ILE A 407 -7.07 32.75 -10.14
C ILE A 407 -6.32 32.15 -11.33
N VAL A 408 -5.15 31.57 -11.13
CA VAL A 408 -4.33 30.96 -12.19
C VAL A 408 -5.11 29.83 -12.87
N ARG A 409 -5.81 28.99 -12.10
CA ARG A 409 -6.65 27.91 -12.62
C ARG A 409 -7.77 28.42 -13.52
N GLN A 410 -8.51 29.44 -13.09
CA GLN A 410 -9.60 30.02 -13.87
C GLN A 410 -9.10 30.65 -15.17
N GLU A 411 -7.97 31.32 -15.12
CA GLU A 411 -7.37 31.96 -16.30
C GLU A 411 -6.80 30.94 -17.29
N THR A 412 -6.18 29.86 -16.79
CA THR A 412 -5.74 28.74 -17.62
C THR A 412 -6.92 28.08 -18.33
N ASN A 413 -8.05 27.90 -17.63
CA ASN A 413 -9.30 27.42 -18.23
C ASN A 413 -9.85 28.40 -19.30
N GLN A 414 -9.77 29.71 -19.09
CA GLN A 414 -10.17 30.70 -20.08
C GLN A 414 -9.28 30.63 -21.33
N LEU A 415 -7.97 30.48 -21.16
CA LEU A 415 -7.03 30.28 -22.27
C LEU A 415 -7.37 29.00 -23.04
N LEU A 416 -7.61 27.89 -22.39
CA LEU A 416 -8.07 26.65 -23.02
C LEU A 416 -9.37 26.83 -23.81
N PHE A 417 -10.35 27.50 -23.23
CA PHE A 417 -11.62 27.79 -23.90
C PHE A 417 -11.42 28.58 -25.18
N LEU A 418 -10.55 29.58 -25.19
CA LEU A 418 -10.23 30.35 -26.40
C LEU A 418 -9.52 29.47 -27.44
N LEU A 419 -8.60 28.62 -27.04
CA LEU A 419 -7.91 27.68 -27.94
C LEU A 419 -8.91 26.72 -28.59
N TYR A 420 -9.84 26.14 -27.82
CA TYR A 420 -10.87 25.24 -28.33
C TYR A 420 -11.84 25.92 -29.32
N HIS A 421 -12.23 27.16 -29.11
CA HIS A 421 -13.18 27.85 -29.96
C HIS A 421 -12.60 28.20 -31.36
N GLN A 422 -11.28 28.10 -31.48
CA GLN A 422 -10.58 28.37 -32.74
C GLN A 422 -10.12 27.11 -33.48
N GLN A 423 -10.68 25.94 -33.14
CA GLN A 423 -10.31 24.62 -33.68
C GLN A 423 -10.13 24.52 -35.20
N LYS A 424 -10.79 25.36 -35.99
CA LYS A 424 -10.64 25.33 -37.46
C LYS A 424 -9.25 25.73 -37.95
N ASN A 425 -8.42 26.35 -37.12
CA ASN A 425 -7.10 26.87 -37.44
C ASN A 425 -5.98 26.23 -36.62
N LEU A 426 -6.29 25.25 -35.76
CA LEU A 426 -5.30 24.58 -34.90
C LEU A 426 -4.39 23.67 -35.72
N LEU A 427 -3.10 23.71 -35.42
CA LEU A 427 -2.11 22.74 -35.90
C LEU A 427 -1.91 21.66 -34.79
N THR A 428 -1.24 20.59 -35.15
CA THR A 428 -0.87 19.51 -34.24
C THR A 428 -0.07 19.97 -33.02
N SER A 429 0.70 21.05 -33.11
CA SER A 429 1.42 21.67 -32.01
C SER A 429 0.52 22.33 -30.96
N ASP A 430 -0.68 22.75 -31.36
CA ASP A 430 -1.64 23.38 -30.45
C ASP A 430 -2.37 22.32 -29.61
N ASP A 431 -2.55 21.12 -30.16
CA ASP A 431 -3.09 19.97 -29.40
C ASP A 431 -2.15 19.58 -28.24
N VAL A 432 -0.82 19.69 -28.44
CA VAL A 432 0.16 19.49 -27.38
C VAL A 432 0.02 20.57 -26.31
N LEU A 433 -0.05 21.82 -26.71
CA LEU A 433 -0.23 22.94 -25.78
C LEU A 433 -1.52 22.83 -24.98
N ILE A 434 -2.62 22.45 -25.60
CA ILE A 434 -3.92 22.25 -24.95
C ILE A 434 -3.81 21.15 -23.90
N ARG A 435 -3.20 20.02 -24.24
CA ARG A 435 -2.99 18.91 -23.30
C ARG A 435 -2.11 19.35 -22.12
N ASP A 436 -0.98 19.98 -22.40
CA ASP A 436 -0.03 20.39 -21.35
C ASP A 436 -0.68 21.44 -20.42
N LEU A 437 -1.52 22.34 -20.94
CA LEU A 437 -2.31 23.24 -20.10
C LEU A 437 -3.39 22.52 -19.26
N GLN A 438 -3.98 21.43 -19.78
CA GLN A 438 -4.90 20.60 -18.99
C GLN A 438 -4.16 19.89 -17.85
N GLU A 439 -2.97 19.32 -18.12
CA GLU A 439 -2.13 18.73 -17.07
C GLU A 439 -1.75 19.74 -15.98
N GLU A 440 -1.50 21.01 -16.36
CA GLU A 440 -1.25 22.07 -15.37
C GLU A 440 -2.47 22.39 -14.51
N ILE A 441 -3.68 22.32 -15.08
CA ILE A 441 -4.93 22.50 -14.29
C ILE A 441 -5.07 21.37 -13.27
N ASP A 442 -4.84 20.12 -13.68
CA ASP A 442 -4.92 18.96 -12.78
C ASP A 442 -3.89 19.08 -11.63
N GLN A 443 -2.70 19.59 -11.93
CA GLN A 443 -1.68 19.88 -10.93
C GLN A 443 -2.10 21.02 -9.99
N LEU A 444 -2.70 22.08 -10.51
CA LEU A 444 -3.25 23.17 -9.69
C LEU A 444 -4.37 22.66 -8.77
N ASP A 445 -5.25 21.80 -9.26
CA ASP A 445 -6.31 21.17 -8.46
C ASP A 445 -5.71 20.31 -7.33
N TYR A 446 -4.66 19.54 -7.62
CA TYR A 446 -3.93 18.77 -6.60
C TYR A 446 -3.37 19.66 -5.49
N TYR A 447 -2.61 20.71 -5.84
CA TYR A 447 -2.03 21.62 -4.82
C TYR A 447 -3.09 22.42 -4.08
N SER A 448 -4.20 22.75 -4.75
CA SER A 448 -5.36 23.36 -4.11
C SER A 448 -5.95 22.47 -3.03
N GLU A 449 -6.13 21.19 -3.33
CA GLU A 449 -6.65 20.20 -2.39
C GLU A 449 -5.71 20.03 -1.19
N GLN A 450 -4.41 19.87 -1.43
CA GLN A 450 -3.39 19.74 -0.37
C GLN A 450 -3.38 20.96 0.55
N ASN A 451 -3.43 22.15 -0.03
CA ASN A 451 -3.49 23.39 0.75
C ASN A 451 -4.79 23.50 1.56
N TYR A 452 -5.90 23.03 0.99
CA TYR A 452 -7.20 23.03 1.67
C TYR A 452 -7.22 22.07 2.87
N LEU A 453 -6.63 20.88 2.72
CA LEU A 453 -6.48 19.91 3.80
C LEU A 453 -5.67 20.50 4.96
N LEU A 454 -4.56 21.18 4.67
CA LEU A 454 -3.75 21.86 5.70
C LEU A 454 -4.52 23.00 6.37
N LEU A 455 -5.26 23.81 5.60
CA LEU A 455 -6.10 24.89 6.15
C LEU A 455 -7.20 24.35 7.05
N ASP A 456 -7.82 23.20 6.71
CA ASP A 456 -8.83 22.54 7.54
C ASP A 456 -8.23 22.08 8.87
N GLN A 457 -7.07 21.44 8.85
CA GLN A 457 -6.34 21.05 10.06
C GLN A 457 -6.01 22.26 10.95
N LEU A 458 -5.53 23.35 10.36
CA LEU A 458 -5.23 24.60 11.08
C LEU A 458 -6.48 25.31 11.59
N SER A 459 -7.67 24.93 11.16
CA SER A 459 -8.94 25.54 11.60
C SER A 459 -9.35 25.11 13.01
N ASP A 460 -8.97 23.91 13.43
CA ASP A 460 -9.31 23.36 14.75
C ASP A 460 -8.03 22.98 15.53
N PRO A 461 -7.71 23.72 16.61
CA PRO A 461 -6.57 23.40 17.46
C PRO A 461 -6.55 21.98 18.02
N LYS A 462 -7.72 21.35 18.23
CA LYS A 462 -7.80 19.99 18.74
C LYS A 462 -7.35 18.95 17.71
N LYS A 463 -7.61 19.20 16.42
CA LYS A 463 -7.09 18.35 15.35
C LYS A 463 -5.58 18.36 15.33
N LEU A 464 -4.97 19.53 15.49
CA LEU A 464 -3.52 19.69 15.49
C LEU A 464 -2.80 18.95 16.62
N ASP A 465 -3.45 18.74 17.77
CA ASP A 465 -2.81 18.03 18.90
C ASP A 465 -2.45 16.57 18.57
N HIS A 466 -3.11 15.98 17.57
CA HIS A 466 -2.88 14.61 17.10
C HIS A 466 -2.01 14.53 15.83
N GLU A 467 -1.52 15.67 15.33
CA GLU A 467 -0.72 15.75 14.12
C GLU A 467 0.75 16.05 14.43
N GLY A 468 1.62 15.54 13.59
CA GLY A 468 3.04 15.88 13.56
C GLY A 468 3.42 16.51 12.24
N PHE A 469 4.37 17.46 12.28
CA PHE A 469 4.84 18.13 11.08
C PHE A 469 6.35 17.94 10.93
N VAL A 470 6.78 17.70 9.70
CA VAL A 470 8.19 17.58 9.34
C VAL A 470 8.52 18.63 8.29
N LEU A 471 9.49 19.49 8.59
CA LEU A 471 10.11 20.34 7.58
C LEU A 471 11.30 19.60 6.98
N GLU A 472 11.27 19.42 5.69
CA GLU A 472 12.37 18.85 4.91
C GLU A 472 13.00 19.98 4.10
N ILE A 473 14.27 20.25 4.33
CA ILE A 473 15.04 21.31 3.67
C ILE A 473 16.17 20.62 2.92
N SER A 474 16.06 20.56 1.59
CA SER A 474 17.00 19.84 0.73
C SER A 474 18.38 20.50 0.69
N ASN A 475 18.43 21.83 0.87
CA ASN A 475 19.66 22.61 0.96
C ASN A 475 19.55 23.61 2.12
N GLU A 476 20.37 23.40 3.17
CA GLU A 476 20.33 24.20 4.42
C GLU A 476 20.45 25.71 4.19
N ASP A 477 21.13 26.14 3.14
CA ASP A 477 21.35 27.54 2.83
C ASP A 477 20.29 28.17 1.92
N ASP A 478 19.34 27.35 1.43
CA ASP A 478 18.30 27.80 0.51
C ASP A 478 16.88 27.67 1.10
N PRO A 479 16.24 28.77 1.50
CA PRO A 479 14.87 28.76 2.00
C PRO A 479 13.85 28.14 1.01
N LEU A 480 14.10 28.27 -0.30
CA LEU A 480 13.20 27.77 -1.34
C LEU A 480 13.29 26.26 -1.55
N SER A 481 14.20 25.59 -0.85
CA SER A 481 14.29 24.13 -0.77
C SER A 481 13.48 23.50 0.38
N THR A 482 12.57 24.29 1.00
CA THR A 482 11.75 23.83 2.14
C THR A 482 10.46 23.19 1.65
N ASN A 483 10.18 21.97 2.15
CA ASN A 483 8.95 21.24 1.96
C ASN A 483 8.31 20.93 3.32
N LEU A 484 6.99 20.71 3.35
CA LEU A 484 6.22 20.41 4.55
C LEU A 484 5.50 19.07 4.40
N THR A 485 5.75 18.16 5.33
CA THR A 485 5.01 16.90 5.46
C THR A 485 4.26 16.91 6.79
N TRP A 486 3.04 16.39 6.82
CA TRP A 486 2.29 16.15 8.05
C TRP A 486 1.91 14.68 8.20
N LEU A 487 1.90 14.25 9.45
CA LEU A 487 1.74 12.87 9.87
C LEU A 487 0.64 12.80 10.93
N THR A 488 -0.34 11.95 10.71
CA THR A 488 -1.33 11.65 11.75
C THR A 488 -0.72 10.72 12.79
N LEU A 489 -0.56 11.20 14.02
CA LEU A 489 0.09 10.48 15.12
C LEU A 489 -0.89 9.63 15.92
N ASP A 490 -2.14 10.07 16.00
CA ASP A 490 -3.20 9.43 16.78
C ASP A 490 -4.54 9.54 16.05
N PRO A 491 -4.94 8.52 15.26
CA PRO A 491 -6.18 8.51 14.50
C PRO A 491 -7.40 8.03 15.31
N GLU A 492 -7.42 8.26 16.63
CA GLU A 492 -8.46 7.72 17.54
C GLU A 492 -9.86 8.11 17.11
N GLU A 493 -10.08 9.39 16.78
CA GLU A 493 -11.41 9.90 16.44
C GLU A 493 -11.92 9.29 15.15
N GLU A 494 -11.08 9.25 14.13
CA GLU A 494 -11.41 8.70 12.82
C GLU A 494 -11.72 7.21 12.89
N VAL A 495 -10.89 6.47 13.61
CA VAL A 495 -11.08 5.03 13.81
C VAL A 495 -12.39 4.76 14.56
N LYS A 496 -12.72 5.55 15.59
CA LYS A 496 -13.99 5.42 16.30
C LYS A 496 -15.20 5.76 15.44
N GLN A 497 -15.12 6.79 14.60
CA GLN A 497 -16.18 7.14 13.65
C GLN A 497 -16.39 6.01 12.64
N LEU A 498 -15.31 5.45 12.08
CA LEU A 498 -15.39 4.27 11.22
C LEU A 498 -16.10 3.11 11.91
N TYR A 499 -15.75 2.81 13.16
CA TYR A 499 -16.39 1.69 13.90
C TYR A 499 -17.88 1.86 14.13
N HIS A 500 -18.38 3.09 14.22
CA HIS A 500 -19.81 3.34 14.34
C HIS A 500 -20.61 2.93 13.11
N TYR A 501 -19.99 2.90 11.96
CA TYR A 501 -20.63 2.55 10.70
C TYR A 501 -20.87 1.06 10.53
N PHE A 502 -20.11 0.22 11.24
CA PHE A 502 -20.11 -1.24 11.10
C PHE A 502 -20.65 -1.93 12.35
N ASP A 503 -21.34 -3.05 12.11
CA ASP A 503 -21.80 -3.94 13.17
C ASP A 503 -20.90 -5.21 13.22
N LYS A 504 -20.87 -5.88 14.40
CA LYS A 504 -20.12 -7.14 14.62
C LYS A 504 -18.70 -7.12 14.01
N LYS A 505 -17.89 -6.24 14.53
CA LYS A 505 -16.51 -6.02 14.10
C LYS A 505 -15.58 -7.11 14.63
N LEU A 506 -14.95 -7.85 13.71
CA LEU A 506 -13.92 -8.85 14.00
C LEU A 506 -12.54 -8.27 13.68
N PHE A 507 -11.66 -8.29 14.65
CA PHE A 507 -10.24 -7.97 14.51
C PHE A 507 -9.42 -9.25 14.66
N ILE A 508 -8.81 -9.72 13.58
CA ILE A 508 -8.11 -11.01 13.55
C ILE A 508 -6.69 -10.86 13.02
N SER A 509 -5.75 -11.52 13.67
CA SER A 509 -4.36 -11.63 13.22
C SER A 509 -3.65 -12.81 13.82
N ALA A 510 -2.47 -13.14 13.32
CA ALA A 510 -1.62 -14.18 13.87
C ALA A 510 -1.01 -13.80 15.23
N THR A 511 -0.85 -12.50 15.49
CA THR A 511 -0.18 -11.97 16.69
C THR A 511 -0.91 -10.71 17.17
N LEU A 512 -1.61 -10.80 18.29
CA LEU A 512 -2.36 -9.69 18.89
C LEU A 512 -2.21 -9.64 20.43
N ALA A 513 -1.87 -10.75 21.07
CA ALA A 513 -1.76 -10.82 22.51
C ALA A 513 -0.31 -10.83 22.97
N GLU A 514 -0.03 -10.20 24.10
CA GLU A 514 1.19 -10.43 24.86
C GLU A 514 0.92 -11.58 25.83
N GLN A 515 1.50 -12.75 25.57
CA GLN A 515 1.14 -13.99 26.27
C GLN A 515 -0.37 -14.27 26.10
N ASP A 516 -1.18 -14.03 27.11
CA ASP A 516 -2.65 -14.17 27.08
C ASP A 516 -3.38 -12.84 27.32
N ASP A 517 -2.64 -11.72 27.32
CA ASP A 517 -3.17 -10.38 27.55
C ASP A 517 -3.40 -9.63 26.23
N PHE A 518 -4.63 -9.22 25.99
CA PHE A 518 -5.05 -8.42 24.84
C PHE A 518 -5.15 -6.92 25.15
N SER A 519 -4.83 -6.48 26.35
CA SER A 519 -5.05 -5.12 26.82
C SER A 519 -4.36 -4.09 25.94
N TYR A 520 -3.11 -4.36 25.52
CA TYR A 520 -2.39 -3.50 24.59
C TYR A 520 -3.12 -3.35 23.26
N THR A 521 -3.52 -4.47 22.66
CA THR A 521 -4.21 -4.48 21.36
C THR A 521 -5.58 -3.80 21.42
N ILE A 522 -6.37 -4.05 22.46
CA ILE A 522 -7.67 -3.40 22.66
C ILE A 522 -7.50 -1.89 22.74
N LYS A 523 -6.50 -1.43 23.51
CA LYS A 523 -6.18 0.00 23.62
C LYS A 523 -5.69 0.59 22.30
N ASN A 524 -4.77 -0.09 21.61
CA ASN A 524 -4.21 0.36 20.34
C ASN A 524 -5.25 0.39 19.21
N LEU A 525 -6.25 -0.48 19.25
CA LEU A 525 -7.38 -0.48 18.33
C LEU A 525 -8.52 0.48 18.76
N TYR A 526 -8.35 1.25 19.82
CA TYR A 526 -9.36 2.18 20.38
C TYR A 526 -10.71 1.53 20.69
N LEU A 527 -10.70 0.24 21.10
CA LEU A 527 -11.91 -0.51 21.43
C LEU A 527 -12.30 -0.31 22.89
N ASP A 528 -13.61 -0.41 23.17
CA ASP A 528 -14.13 -0.41 24.55
C ASP A 528 -13.87 -1.79 25.21
N PRO A 529 -13.04 -1.89 26.26
CA PRO A 529 -12.74 -3.17 26.89
C PRO A 529 -13.97 -3.90 27.44
N LYS A 530 -15.02 -3.15 27.79
CA LYS A 530 -16.27 -3.72 28.37
C LYS A 530 -17.16 -4.34 27.31
N LYS A 531 -17.01 -3.96 26.04
CA LYS A 531 -17.84 -4.40 24.90
C LYS A 531 -17.05 -5.23 23.90
N THR A 532 -15.83 -5.62 24.24
CA THR A 532 -14.91 -6.35 23.36
C THR A 532 -14.64 -7.72 23.94
N LEU A 533 -14.98 -8.75 23.19
CA LEU A 533 -14.59 -10.13 23.47
C LEU A 533 -13.18 -10.39 22.93
N THR A 534 -12.49 -11.32 23.59
CA THR A 534 -11.18 -11.79 23.16
C THR A 534 -11.17 -13.31 22.98
N TYR A 535 -10.41 -13.79 22.03
CA TYR A 535 -10.24 -15.23 21.81
C TYR A 535 -8.86 -15.55 21.26
N ARG A 536 -8.25 -16.61 21.75
CA ARG A 536 -7.00 -17.16 21.21
C ARG A 536 -7.25 -18.54 20.61
N ALA A 537 -7.13 -18.64 19.30
CA ALA A 537 -7.32 -19.90 18.60
C ALA A 537 -6.14 -20.85 18.85
N LYS A 538 -6.44 -22.12 19.00
CA LYS A 538 -5.41 -23.15 19.12
C LYS A 538 -4.82 -23.47 17.76
N PRO A 539 -3.50 -23.69 17.64
CA PRO A 539 -2.88 -24.17 16.41
C PRO A 539 -3.51 -25.47 15.93
N SER A 540 -3.60 -25.66 14.62
CA SER A 540 -4.16 -26.87 14.01
C SER A 540 -3.23 -28.10 14.13
N PHE A 541 -1.96 -27.89 14.51
CA PHE A 541 -0.91 -28.90 14.64
C PHE A 541 0.03 -28.56 15.78
N LYS A 542 0.86 -29.52 16.19
CA LYS A 542 1.84 -29.33 17.27
C LYS A 542 3.06 -28.60 16.72
N VAL A 543 3.14 -27.29 16.96
CA VAL A 543 4.20 -26.41 16.45
C VAL A 543 5.59 -26.85 16.95
N GLU A 544 5.68 -27.43 18.16
CA GLU A 544 6.94 -27.88 18.76
C GLU A 544 7.65 -28.98 17.97
N LYS A 545 6.92 -29.68 17.11
CA LYS A 545 7.52 -30.69 16.22
C LYS A 545 8.14 -30.11 14.95
N HIS A 546 7.78 -28.90 14.61
CA HIS A 546 8.11 -28.26 13.33
C HIS A 546 9.03 -27.05 13.49
N LEU A 547 9.05 -26.42 14.67
CA LEU A 547 9.83 -25.24 14.97
C LEU A 547 10.85 -25.50 16.06
N LYS A 548 12.10 -25.09 15.83
CA LYS A 548 13.16 -25.05 16.84
C LYS A 548 13.62 -23.62 17.02
N VAL A 549 13.76 -23.19 18.27
CA VAL A 549 14.17 -21.84 18.62
C VAL A 549 15.47 -21.88 19.42
N TYR A 550 16.45 -21.11 18.96
CA TYR A 550 17.76 -21.00 19.59
C TYR A 550 18.09 -19.52 19.83
N ALA A 551 18.59 -19.20 21.01
CA ALA A 551 19.02 -17.85 21.34
C ALA A 551 20.45 -17.85 21.86
N LEU A 552 21.30 -17.03 21.25
CA LEU A 552 22.72 -16.92 21.58
C LEU A 552 22.93 -16.39 23.01
N SER A 553 23.83 -17.04 23.73
CA SER A 553 24.33 -16.58 25.02
C SER A 553 25.78 -17.03 25.18
N ASP A 554 26.70 -16.15 24.84
CA ASP A 554 28.14 -16.43 24.85
C ASP A 554 28.92 -15.13 25.11
N ASN A 555 29.70 -15.11 26.18
CA ASN A 555 30.52 -13.93 26.53
C ASN A 555 31.65 -13.67 25.47
N ASN A 556 31.94 -14.63 24.60
CA ASN A 556 32.90 -14.48 23.53
C ASN A 556 32.28 -13.94 22.21
N ALA A 557 30.98 -13.65 22.22
CA ALA A 557 30.30 -12.99 21.13
C ALA A 557 30.08 -11.50 21.47
N PRO A 558 30.09 -10.60 20.47
CA PRO A 558 29.81 -9.19 20.72
C PRO A 558 28.44 -8.99 21.36
N GLU A 559 28.37 -8.20 22.43
CA GLU A 559 27.13 -7.92 23.15
C GLU A 559 26.38 -6.69 22.58
N ASP A 560 27.13 -5.69 22.10
CA ASP A 560 26.54 -4.47 21.54
C ASP A 560 26.17 -4.65 20.08
N PRO A 561 24.86 -4.69 19.76
CA PRO A 561 24.40 -4.82 18.38
C PRO A 561 24.70 -3.60 17.48
N ASN A 562 25.22 -2.51 18.04
CA ASN A 562 25.60 -1.31 17.29
C ASN A 562 27.10 -1.24 16.97
N SER A 563 27.88 -2.20 17.43
CA SER A 563 29.34 -2.19 17.23
C SER A 563 29.73 -2.73 15.85
N PRO A 564 30.83 -2.22 15.23
CA PRO A 564 31.36 -2.76 13.98
C PRO A 564 31.80 -4.23 14.09
N GLU A 565 32.19 -4.64 15.29
CA GLU A 565 32.53 -6.04 15.62
C GLU A 565 31.32 -6.96 15.47
N TYR A 566 30.11 -6.45 15.81
CA TYR A 566 28.87 -7.18 15.68
C TYR A 566 28.50 -7.43 14.21
N GLU A 567 28.67 -6.45 13.33
CA GLU A 567 28.46 -6.62 11.89
C GLU A 567 29.43 -7.64 11.28
N THR A 568 30.71 -7.58 11.70
CA THR A 568 31.73 -8.56 11.30
C THR A 568 31.37 -9.97 11.79
N PHE A 569 30.88 -10.07 13.03
CA PHE A 569 30.39 -11.31 13.60
C PHE A 569 29.21 -11.91 12.82
N ILE A 570 28.21 -11.10 12.46
CA ILE A 570 27.08 -11.52 11.63
C ILE A 570 27.57 -12.02 10.28
N SER A 571 28.40 -11.25 9.58
CA SER A 571 28.93 -11.62 8.28
C SER A 571 29.68 -12.96 8.31
N ASN A 572 30.49 -13.17 9.35
CA ASN A 572 31.22 -14.43 9.53
C ASN A 572 30.30 -15.62 9.87
N LEU A 573 29.20 -15.38 10.60
CA LEU A 573 28.20 -16.42 10.86
C LEU A 573 27.47 -16.82 9.59
N LEU A 574 27.08 -15.88 8.76
CA LEU A 574 26.35 -16.13 7.53
C LEU A 574 27.18 -16.96 6.54
N THR A 575 28.49 -16.78 6.49
CA THR A 575 29.39 -17.61 5.65
C THR A 575 29.47 -19.09 6.09
N GLN A 576 28.99 -19.42 7.28
CA GLN A 576 28.97 -20.79 7.80
C GLN A 576 27.68 -21.55 7.50
N ILE A 577 26.68 -20.88 6.92
CA ILE A 577 25.38 -21.48 6.59
C ILE A 577 25.59 -22.56 5.51
N LYS A 578 25.09 -23.77 5.78
CA LYS A 578 25.04 -24.90 4.85
C LYS A 578 23.71 -25.62 5.01
N ASP A 579 23.33 -26.38 3.99
CA ASP A 579 22.15 -27.25 3.97
C ASP A 579 20.76 -26.59 4.06
N TYR A 580 20.64 -25.33 4.51
CA TYR A 580 19.39 -24.58 4.42
C TYR A 580 19.16 -24.08 3.00
N LYS A 581 17.90 -24.03 2.56
CA LYS A 581 17.55 -23.55 1.21
C LYS A 581 17.20 -22.08 1.21
N HIS A 582 16.30 -21.67 2.10
CA HIS A 582 15.76 -20.31 2.16
C HIS A 582 16.02 -19.69 3.53
N VAL A 583 17.01 -18.83 3.58
CA VAL A 583 17.45 -18.17 4.82
C VAL A 583 17.00 -16.72 4.82
N LEU A 584 16.22 -16.34 5.83
CA LEU A 584 15.80 -14.98 6.08
C LEU A 584 16.61 -14.38 7.23
N VAL A 585 17.35 -13.33 6.99
CA VAL A 585 18.12 -12.60 8.00
C VAL A 585 17.46 -11.27 8.26
N LEU A 586 16.96 -11.07 9.48
CA LEU A 586 16.17 -9.92 9.87
C LEU A 586 17.02 -8.88 10.59
N PHE A 587 17.07 -7.71 10.00
CA PHE A 587 17.74 -6.51 10.51
C PHE A 587 16.74 -5.44 10.95
N THR A 588 17.23 -4.40 11.60
CA THR A 588 16.45 -3.22 11.99
C THR A 588 16.90 -1.95 11.24
N ASN A 589 18.00 -2.01 10.49
CA ASN A 589 18.59 -0.87 9.77
C ASN A 589 19.08 -1.29 8.39
N LEU A 590 18.80 -0.48 7.37
CA LEU A 590 19.23 -0.70 5.99
C LEU A 590 20.73 -0.46 5.78
N ASP A 591 21.35 0.42 6.57
CA ASP A 591 22.80 0.67 6.47
C ASP A 591 23.60 -0.56 6.88
N VAL A 592 23.19 -1.23 7.96
CA VAL A 592 23.80 -2.51 8.38
C VAL A 592 23.64 -3.59 7.30
N ILE A 593 22.49 -3.65 6.62
CA ILE A 593 22.28 -4.55 5.49
C ILE A 593 23.31 -4.29 4.39
N ARG A 594 23.56 -3.02 4.07
CA ARG A 594 24.53 -2.61 3.03
C ARG A 594 25.93 -3.07 3.39
N ASP A 595 26.35 -2.85 4.63
CA ASP A 595 27.69 -3.22 5.10
C ASP A 595 27.88 -4.74 5.15
N VAL A 596 26.90 -5.48 5.66
CA VAL A 596 26.92 -6.94 5.67
C VAL A 596 26.92 -7.51 4.25
N PHE A 597 26.09 -6.95 3.36
CA PHE A 597 26.04 -7.38 1.95
C PHE A 597 27.39 -7.17 1.22
N SER A 598 28.02 -6.02 1.45
CA SER A 598 29.37 -5.73 0.89
C SER A 598 30.40 -6.78 1.35
N ARG A 599 30.45 -7.06 2.66
CA ARG A 599 31.36 -8.07 3.23
C ARG A 599 31.09 -9.49 2.72
N LEU A 600 29.82 -9.86 2.51
CA LEU A 600 29.47 -11.17 1.94
C LEU A 600 29.85 -11.26 0.47
N SER A 601 29.75 -10.15 -0.29
CA SER A 601 30.15 -10.09 -1.69
C SER A 601 31.65 -10.24 -1.87
N GLU A 602 32.46 -9.69 -0.95
CA GLU A 602 33.90 -9.88 -0.92
C GLU A 602 34.31 -11.34 -0.64
N ASN A 603 33.52 -12.06 0.16
CA ASN A 603 33.70 -13.46 0.53
C ASN A 603 32.83 -14.43 -0.29
N SER A 604 32.53 -14.11 -1.53
CA SER A 604 31.60 -14.82 -2.40
C SER A 604 31.87 -16.33 -2.58
N ASN A 605 33.09 -16.78 -2.40
CA ASN A 605 33.44 -18.20 -2.51
C ASN A 605 32.80 -19.09 -1.43
N ALA A 606 32.50 -18.56 -0.25
CA ALA A 606 31.92 -19.33 0.84
C ALA A 606 30.41 -19.58 0.64
N LEU A 607 29.71 -18.70 -0.11
CA LEU A 607 28.28 -18.71 -0.36
C LEU A 607 27.93 -18.84 -1.84
N LYS A 608 28.80 -19.39 -2.66
CA LYS A 608 28.64 -19.49 -4.12
C LYS A 608 27.39 -20.25 -4.57
N ASP A 609 26.85 -21.12 -3.72
CA ASP A 609 25.61 -21.87 -4.00
C ASP A 609 24.34 -21.09 -3.65
N TYR A 610 24.46 -19.91 -3.03
CA TYR A 610 23.35 -19.08 -2.60
C TYR A 610 23.22 -17.83 -3.45
N GLU A 611 21.98 -17.51 -3.79
CA GLU A 611 21.62 -16.19 -4.28
C GLU A 611 21.46 -15.25 -3.07
N ILE A 612 22.28 -14.21 -2.99
CA ILE A 612 22.22 -13.22 -1.90
C ILE A 612 21.35 -12.06 -2.35
N LEU A 613 20.24 -11.87 -1.66
CA LEU A 613 19.27 -10.81 -1.90
C LEU A 613 19.30 -9.83 -0.74
N ALA A 614 19.35 -8.53 -1.04
CA ALA A 614 19.42 -7.50 -0.01
C ALA A 614 18.45 -6.37 -0.30
N GLN A 615 17.63 -6.02 0.68
CA GLN A 615 16.68 -4.93 0.62
C GLN A 615 17.36 -3.60 0.32
N GLY A 616 16.81 -2.86 -0.65
CA GLY A 616 17.37 -1.57 -1.08
C GLY A 616 18.58 -1.65 -2.01
N LEU A 617 19.11 -2.87 -2.30
CA LEU A 617 20.29 -3.07 -3.13
C LEU A 617 20.02 -3.94 -4.37
N THR A 618 19.28 -5.03 -4.23
CA THR A 618 19.12 -6.02 -5.31
C THR A 618 17.79 -5.93 -6.06
N GLY A 619 16.96 -4.95 -5.74
CA GLY A 619 15.67 -4.66 -6.39
C GLY A 619 14.59 -4.17 -5.44
N SER A 620 13.37 -4.00 -5.94
CA SER A 620 12.20 -3.69 -5.11
C SER A 620 11.86 -4.86 -4.19
N ASN A 621 11.18 -4.59 -3.08
CA ASN A 621 10.79 -5.62 -2.11
C ASN A 621 9.99 -6.77 -2.74
N GLU A 622 9.09 -6.47 -3.67
CA GLU A 622 8.31 -7.48 -4.39
C GLU A 622 9.17 -8.35 -5.31
N LYS A 623 10.09 -7.72 -6.03
CA LYS A 623 11.03 -8.43 -6.91
C LYS A 623 11.97 -9.34 -6.11
N ILE A 624 12.47 -8.84 -4.97
CA ILE A 624 13.30 -9.61 -4.05
C ILE A 624 12.54 -10.81 -3.50
N ALA A 625 11.30 -10.61 -3.03
CA ALA A 625 10.47 -11.69 -2.51
C ALA A 625 10.14 -12.76 -3.56
N LYS A 626 9.87 -12.34 -4.80
CA LYS A 626 9.64 -13.26 -5.93
C LYS A 626 10.90 -14.07 -6.26
N ARG A 627 12.07 -13.41 -6.35
CA ARG A 627 13.36 -14.09 -6.58
C ARG A 627 13.66 -15.07 -5.47
N PHE A 628 13.51 -14.66 -4.21
CA PHE A 628 13.69 -15.53 -3.05
C PHE A 628 12.82 -16.80 -3.12
N GLY A 629 11.55 -16.65 -3.51
CA GLY A 629 10.63 -17.77 -3.62
C GLY A 629 10.91 -18.74 -4.79
N ILE A 630 11.65 -18.32 -5.82
CA ILE A 630 11.97 -19.11 -7.00
C ILE A 630 13.37 -19.74 -6.93
N ALA A 631 14.29 -19.10 -6.23
CA ALA A 631 15.67 -19.54 -6.11
C ALA A 631 15.76 -20.94 -5.50
N GLU A 632 16.71 -21.74 -5.95
CA GLU A 632 17.00 -23.06 -5.36
C GLU A 632 17.56 -22.93 -3.93
N LYS A 633 18.49 -21.98 -3.74
CA LYS A 633 19.02 -21.57 -2.45
C LYS A 633 19.18 -20.05 -2.42
N ALA A 634 18.67 -19.41 -1.39
CA ALA A 634 18.78 -17.96 -1.23
C ALA A 634 19.00 -17.54 0.22
N ILE A 635 19.75 -16.45 0.38
CA ILE A 635 19.86 -15.70 1.64
C ILE A 635 19.30 -14.32 1.40
N LEU A 636 18.26 -13.95 2.13
CA LEU A 636 17.61 -12.65 2.06
C LEU A 636 17.95 -11.82 3.29
N LEU A 637 18.57 -10.67 3.08
CA LEU A 637 18.84 -9.67 4.10
C LEU A 637 17.74 -8.63 4.06
N GLY A 638 16.85 -8.62 5.06
CA GLY A 638 15.67 -7.77 5.09
C GLY A 638 15.49 -7.02 6.40
N ALA A 639 14.89 -5.85 6.34
CA ALA A 639 14.49 -5.03 7.48
C ALA A 639 13.00 -4.64 7.35
N ASN A 640 12.45 -3.97 8.32
CA ASN A 640 11.10 -3.38 8.32
C ASN A 640 10.01 -4.25 7.65
N SER A 641 9.78 -4.06 6.35
CA SER A 641 8.74 -4.77 5.59
C SER A 641 8.94 -6.28 5.51
N PHE A 642 10.16 -6.79 5.71
CA PHE A 642 10.43 -8.23 5.74
C PHE A 642 10.15 -8.88 7.11
N TRP A 643 10.06 -8.08 8.16
CA TRP A 643 9.50 -8.55 9.44
C TRP A 643 8.00 -8.86 9.29
N GLU A 644 7.29 -8.02 8.51
CA GLU A 644 5.84 -8.04 8.38
C GLU A 644 5.42 -7.90 6.91
N GLY A 645 4.33 -8.53 6.51
CA GLY A 645 3.58 -8.16 5.29
C GLY A 645 4.04 -8.74 3.96
N ILE A 646 5.23 -9.31 3.82
CA ILE A 646 5.67 -9.94 2.56
C ILE A 646 5.41 -11.44 2.61
N ASP A 647 4.71 -11.97 1.60
CA ASP A 647 4.47 -13.40 1.45
C ASP A 647 5.43 -14.04 0.45
N PHE A 648 6.11 -15.10 0.87
CA PHE A 648 6.99 -15.91 0.03
C PHE A 648 6.18 -17.05 -0.60
N LYS A 649 5.62 -16.83 -1.80
CA LYS A 649 4.57 -17.66 -2.41
C LYS A 649 4.94 -19.12 -2.72
N HIS A 650 6.21 -19.45 -2.96
CA HIS A 650 6.58 -20.76 -3.50
C HIS A 650 7.41 -21.63 -2.55
N ASN A 651 8.31 -21.04 -1.79
CA ASN A 651 9.18 -21.76 -0.87
C ASN A 651 9.12 -21.12 0.51
N GLY A 652 8.88 -21.93 1.54
CA GLY A 652 8.90 -21.47 2.92
C GLY A 652 10.33 -21.08 3.37
N VAL A 653 10.40 -20.25 4.39
CA VAL A 653 11.66 -19.96 5.09
C VAL A 653 12.00 -21.14 5.99
N ASP A 654 13.18 -21.74 5.84
CA ASP A 654 13.64 -22.86 6.68
C ASP A 654 14.61 -22.44 7.79
N LEU A 655 15.23 -21.26 7.65
CA LEU A 655 16.03 -20.63 8.70
C LEU A 655 15.74 -19.13 8.76
N ALA A 656 15.33 -18.62 9.91
CA ALA A 656 15.23 -17.20 10.17
C ALA A 656 16.19 -16.77 11.27
N ILE A 657 16.99 -15.75 11.02
CA ILE A 657 18.00 -15.21 11.93
C ILE A 657 17.62 -13.78 12.30
N VAL A 658 17.36 -13.54 13.57
CA VAL A 658 17.18 -12.20 14.13
C VAL A 658 18.53 -11.67 14.58
N THR A 659 19.02 -10.68 13.90
CA THR A 659 20.31 -10.06 14.23
C THR A 659 20.19 -9.10 15.40
N ARG A 660 19.05 -8.42 15.54
CA ARG A 660 18.76 -7.44 16.58
C ARG A 660 17.28 -7.46 16.93
N LEU A 661 16.95 -7.23 18.20
CA LEU A 661 15.56 -7.08 18.60
C LEU A 661 14.88 -5.94 17.85
N PRO A 662 13.65 -6.12 17.33
CA PRO A 662 13.01 -5.21 16.38
C PRO A 662 12.39 -3.99 17.06
N PHE A 663 13.16 -3.30 17.88
CA PHE A 663 12.81 -1.97 18.35
C PHE A 663 12.85 -1.00 17.16
N GLU A 664 11.87 -0.13 17.09
CA GLU A 664 11.89 0.97 16.12
C GLU A 664 13.07 1.91 16.42
N SER A 665 13.69 2.43 15.37
CA SER A 665 14.75 3.41 15.58
C SER A 665 14.17 4.68 16.21
N PRO A 666 14.69 5.11 17.36
CA PRO A 666 14.23 6.35 18.00
C PRO A 666 14.51 7.60 17.15
N ASP A 667 15.33 7.47 16.10
CA ASP A 667 15.71 8.58 15.23
C ASP A 667 14.76 8.78 14.05
N GLN A 668 13.83 7.85 13.81
CA GLN A 668 12.81 8.03 12.76
C GLN A 668 11.84 9.16 13.14
N PRO A 669 11.51 10.05 12.19
CA PRO A 669 10.61 11.19 12.41
C PRO A 669 9.28 10.81 13.06
N GLU A 670 8.64 9.80 12.52
CA GLU A 670 7.35 9.28 12.97
C GLU A 670 7.42 8.74 14.40
N VAL A 671 8.50 8.02 14.75
CA VAL A 671 8.71 7.46 16.08
C VAL A 671 8.94 8.57 17.10
N LYS A 672 9.76 9.57 16.75
CA LYS A 672 10.02 10.74 17.61
C LYS A 672 8.73 11.50 17.90
N LEU A 673 7.97 11.85 16.87
CA LEU A 673 6.74 12.61 17.00
C LEU A 673 5.67 11.83 17.78
N ARG A 674 5.48 10.53 17.48
CA ARG A 674 4.58 9.66 18.23
C ARG A 674 5.00 9.57 19.70
N THR A 675 6.29 9.44 19.98
CA THR A 675 6.82 9.38 21.34
C THR A 675 6.53 10.68 22.09
N GLU A 676 6.71 11.85 21.47
CA GLU A 676 6.39 13.14 22.08
C GLU A 676 4.88 13.29 22.34
N CYS A 677 4.03 12.81 21.43
CA CYS A 677 2.58 12.79 21.63
C CYS A 677 2.21 11.91 22.84
N LEU A 678 2.76 10.70 22.93
CA LEU A 678 2.54 9.79 24.04
C LEU A 678 3.09 10.28 25.38
N LYS A 679 4.20 11.03 25.39
CA LYS A 679 4.73 11.66 26.62
C LYS A 679 3.71 12.55 27.32
N LYS A 680 2.93 13.29 26.55
CA LYS A 680 1.87 14.16 27.08
C LYS A 680 0.72 13.35 27.71
N GLN A 681 0.45 12.16 27.19
CA GLN A 681 -0.66 11.31 27.63
C GLN A 681 -0.31 10.41 28.84
N VAL A 682 0.84 9.74 28.80
CA VAL A 682 1.19 8.68 29.77
C VAL A 682 2.42 9.00 30.64
N GLY A 683 3.15 10.06 30.34
CA GLY A 683 4.40 10.41 31.00
C GLY A 683 5.62 9.66 30.43
N THR A 684 6.81 10.29 30.53
CA THR A 684 8.05 9.81 29.90
C THR A 684 8.45 8.40 30.35
N ASP A 685 8.31 8.10 31.64
CA ASP A 685 8.80 6.85 32.24
C ASP A 685 8.02 5.61 31.81
N LYS A 686 6.80 5.77 31.31
CA LYS A 686 5.92 4.65 30.94
C LYS A 686 5.91 4.32 29.46
N ILE A 687 6.49 5.16 28.59
CA ILE A 687 6.43 4.99 27.14
C ILE A 687 7.02 3.66 26.70
N PHE A 688 8.16 3.29 27.27
CA PHE A 688 8.82 2.03 26.95
C PHE A 688 7.91 0.83 27.19
N GLU A 689 7.21 0.79 28.32
CA GLU A 689 6.33 -0.32 28.71
C GLU A 689 5.00 -0.30 27.96
N VAL A 690 4.48 0.89 27.64
CA VAL A 690 3.13 1.04 27.08
C VAL A 690 3.12 0.97 25.55
N ASP A 691 4.18 1.36 24.88
CA ASP A 691 4.25 1.43 23.40
C ASP A 691 5.46 0.69 22.82
N THR A 692 6.68 1.08 23.21
CA THR A 692 7.90 0.63 22.52
C THR A 692 8.13 -0.87 22.65
N LEU A 693 8.01 -1.42 23.84
CA LEU A 693 8.25 -2.84 24.11
C LEU A 693 7.15 -3.75 23.54
N PRO A 694 5.85 -3.47 23.72
CA PRO A 694 4.78 -4.27 23.11
C PRO A 694 4.88 -4.35 21.59
N ARG A 695 5.15 -3.23 20.91
CA ARG A 695 5.36 -3.21 19.45
C ARG A 695 6.51 -4.11 19.04
N ALA A 696 7.64 -4.01 19.72
CA ALA A 696 8.80 -4.81 19.41
C ALA A 696 8.53 -6.32 19.64
N ILE A 697 7.83 -6.70 20.71
CA ILE A 697 7.44 -8.10 20.99
C ILE A 697 6.52 -8.64 19.89
N LEU A 698 5.49 -7.89 19.48
CA LEU A 698 4.58 -8.31 18.43
C LEU A 698 5.32 -8.50 17.09
N ARG A 699 6.19 -7.56 16.72
CA ARG A 699 7.02 -7.67 15.52
C ARG A 699 7.98 -8.85 15.56
N PHE A 700 8.58 -9.11 16.71
CA PHE A 700 9.46 -10.27 16.92
C PHE A 700 8.70 -11.59 16.73
N ARG A 701 7.50 -11.72 17.29
CA ARG A 701 6.63 -12.89 17.11
C ARG A 701 6.21 -13.09 15.64
N GLN A 702 5.98 -12.02 14.91
CA GLN A 702 5.67 -12.06 13.47
C GLN A 702 6.84 -12.58 12.65
N GLY A 703 8.08 -12.16 12.99
CA GLY A 703 9.30 -12.69 12.37
C GLY A 703 9.43 -14.21 12.57
N CYS A 704 9.13 -14.73 13.75
CA CYS A 704 9.07 -16.16 14.02
C CYS A 704 7.96 -16.86 13.21
N GLY A 705 6.81 -16.23 13.06
CA GLY A 705 5.66 -16.74 12.32
C GLY A 705 5.90 -16.93 10.81
N ARG A 706 7.02 -16.42 10.28
CA ARG A 706 7.42 -16.62 8.87
C ARG A 706 7.85 -18.05 8.55
N LEU A 707 8.33 -18.79 9.57
CA LEU A 707 8.88 -20.12 9.41
C LEU A 707 7.81 -21.20 9.22
N ILE A 708 6.71 -21.12 9.96
CA ILE A 708 5.71 -22.17 10.01
C ILE A 708 4.36 -21.60 9.60
N ARG A 709 3.87 -22.01 8.43
CA ARG A 709 2.57 -21.62 7.89
C ARG A 709 1.58 -22.78 7.88
N ASN A 710 2.09 -24.00 7.75
CA ASN A 710 1.29 -25.20 7.67
C ASN A 710 2.03 -26.38 8.31
N GLU A 711 1.36 -27.53 8.44
CA GLU A 711 1.89 -28.74 9.07
C GLU A 711 3.05 -29.42 8.30
N ARG A 712 3.42 -28.94 7.11
CA ARG A 712 4.53 -29.48 6.32
C ARG A 712 5.80 -28.64 6.46
N ASP A 713 5.66 -27.42 6.95
CA ASP A 713 6.78 -26.51 7.12
C ASP A 713 7.61 -26.91 8.34
N HIS A 714 8.92 -26.82 8.21
CA HIS A 714 9.87 -27.00 9.31
C HIS A 714 10.83 -25.81 9.29
N GLY A 715 11.17 -25.31 10.44
CA GLY A 715 12.05 -24.15 10.49
C GLY A 715 12.85 -24.02 11.78
N VAL A 716 13.93 -23.29 11.66
CA VAL A 716 14.82 -22.92 12.78
C VAL A 716 14.80 -21.41 12.94
N PHE A 717 14.50 -20.95 14.14
CA PHE A 717 14.52 -19.55 14.52
C PHE A 717 15.71 -19.28 15.41
N VAL A 718 16.60 -18.39 14.98
CA VAL A 718 17.82 -18.04 15.68
C VAL A 718 17.79 -16.59 16.12
N VAL A 719 18.05 -16.32 17.38
CA VAL A 719 18.17 -14.98 17.95
C VAL A 719 19.62 -14.71 18.34
N LEU A 720 20.26 -13.75 17.69
CA LEU A 720 21.66 -13.38 17.96
C LEU A 720 21.79 -12.32 19.05
N ASP A 721 20.76 -11.53 19.27
CA ASP A 721 20.74 -10.43 20.23
C ASP A 721 20.67 -10.95 21.68
N GLN A 722 21.77 -10.85 22.39
CA GLN A 722 21.88 -11.36 23.76
C GLN A 722 21.07 -10.58 24.81
N ARG A 723 20.49 -9.42 24.42
CA ARG A 723 19.59 -8.66 25.30
C ARG A 723 18.36 -9.46 25.75
N VAL A 724 17.98 -10.51 24.99
CA VAL A 724 16.94 -11.46 25.42
C VAL A 724 17.26 -12.18 26.74
N TRP A 725 18.53 -12.27 27.13
CA TRP A 725 19.00 -12.86 28.37
C TRP A 725 19.47 -11.83 29.41
N ASN A 726 20.08 -10.74 28.92
CA ASN A 726 20.81 -9.80 29.77
C ASN A 726 19.97 -8.58 30.21
N LYS A 727 18.76 -8.41 29.68
CA LYS A 727 17.86 -7.30 30.02
C LYS A 727 16.58 -7.83 30.69
N SER A 728 16.02 -7.04 31.59
CA SER A 728 14.80 -7.38 32.33
C SER A 728 13.58 -7.64 31.44
N TYR A 729 13.51 -6.98 30.31
CA TYR A 729 12.44 -7.17 29.32
C TYR A 729 12.67 -8.35 28.38
N GLY A 730 13.88 -8.93 28.37
CA GLY A 730 14.29 -9.93 27.37
C GLY A 730 13.45 -11.20 27.42
N GLU A 731 13.07 -11.65 28.62
CA GLU A 731 12.22 -12.83 28.82
C GLU A 731 10.86 -12.69 28.12
N GLN A 732 10.31 -11.48 28.01
CA GLN A 732 9.01 -11.24 27.38
C GLN A 732 9.05 -11.54 25.88
N PHE A 733 10.18 -11.35 25.20
CA PHE A 733 10.35 -11.76 23.80
C PHE A 733 10.30 -13.28 23.65
N LEU A 734 11.00 -14.01 24.51
CA LEU A 734 11.13 -15.46 24.41
C LEU A 734 9.86 -16.18 24.88
N SER A 735 9.22 -15.72 25.94
CA SER A 735 7.98 -16.30 26.47
C SER A 735 6.78 -16.15 25.54
N GLY A 736 6.80 -15.13 24.66
CA GLY A 736 5.78 -14.92 23.64
C GLY A 736 5.88 -15.84 22.42
N LEU A 737 6.95 -16.63 22.28
CA LEU A 737 7.13 -17.57 21.18
C LEU A 737 6.33 -18.87 21.38
N PRO A 738 5.91 -19.54 20.28
CA PRO A 738 5.16 -20.79 20.38
C PRO A 738 5.97 -21.97 20.89
N VAL A 739 7.30 -21.85 20.91
CA VAL A 739 8.24 -22.88 21.37
C VAL A 739 9.29 -22.22 22.25
N SER A 740 9.65 -22.88 23.36
CA SER A 740 10.69 -22.39 24.26
C SER A 740 12.06 -22.30 23.58
N ALA A 741 12.72 -21.17 23.75
CA ALA A 741 14.05 -20.94 23.21
C ALA A 741 15.12 -21.73 23.99
N LYS A 742 16.01 -22.39 23.25
CA LYS A 742 17.19 -23.04 23.83
C LYS A 742 18.37 -22.07 23.82
N LYS A 743 19.02 -21.94 24.97
CA LYS A 743 20.25 -21.16 25.14
C LYS A 743 21.41 -21.87 24.47
N VAL A 744 22.16 -21.20 23.59
CA VAL A 744 23.26 -21.80 22.85
C VAL A 744 24.52 -20.92 22.84
N SER A 745 25.69 -21.57 22.92
CA SER A 745 26.98 -20.90 22.74
C SER A 745 27.24 -20.65 21.24
N LYS A 746 28.22 -19.80 20.92
CA LYS A 746 28.70 -19.56 19.55
C LYS A 746 29.06 -20.86 18.83
N GLN A 747 29.76 -21.79 19.50
CA GLN A 747 30.15 -23.06 18.89
C GLN A 747 28.93 -23.95 18.58
N GLN A 748 27.96 -24.01 19.47
CA GLN A 748 26.71 -24.74 19.23
C GLN A 748 25.92 -24.12 18.10
N LEU A 749 25.87 -22.78 18.04
CA LEU A 749 25.21 -22.06 16.97
C LEU A 749 25.86 -22.36 15.59
N LEU A 750 27.19 -22.37 15.49
CA LEU A 750 27.89 -22.76 14.28
C LEU A 750 27.51 -24.17 13.80
N ASN A 751 27.37 -25.12 14.72
CA ASN A 751 26.92 -26.47 14.40
C ASN A 751 25.47 -26.49 13.87
N ILE A 752 24.58 -25.68 14.46
CA ILE A 752 23.20 -25.53 14.00
C ILE A 752 23.15 -24.97 12.58
N LEU A 753 23.94 -23.94 12.29
CA LEU A 753 23.98 -23.30 10.97
C LEU A 753 24.58 -24.20 9.87
N ARG A 754 25.44 -25.15 10.23
CA ARG A 754 26.09 -26.09 9.30
C ARG A 754 25.25 -27.33 8.99
N ASN A 755 24.37 -27.75 9.90
CA ASN A 755 23.68 -29.05 9.81
C ASN A 755 22.16 -28.88 9.94
N SER A 756 21.45 -28.74 8.84
CA SER A 756 19.98 -28.68 8.85
C SER A 756 19.34 -30.01 9.28
N LYS A 757 19.94 -31.16 8.88
CA LYS A 757 19.43 -32.52 9.14
C LYS A 757 19.45 -32.97 10.62
N GLN A 758 20.25 -32.31 11.48
CA GLN A 758 20.17 -32.55 12.93
C GLN A 758 19.03 -31.77 13.59
N ASN A 759 18.38 -30.90 12.82
CA ASN A 759 17.31 -30.04 13.27
C ASN A 759 15.92 -30.48 12.74
N GLU A 760 15.88 -31.48 11.87
CA GLU A 760 14.65 -32.22 11.53
C GLU A 760 14.40 -33.29 12.64
#